data_d86ce31b96102c48046587be4a6fdfcf
#
_entry.id   d86ce31b96102c48046587be4a6fdfcf
#
_cell.length_a   1.000
_cell.length_b   1.000
_cell.length_c   1.000
_cell.angle_alpha   90.00
_cell.angle_beta   90.00
_cell.angle_gamma   90.00
#
_symmetry.space_group_name_H-M   'P 1'
#
loop_
_entity.id
_entity.type
_entity.pdbx_description
1 polymer ?
#
loop_
_entity_poly.entity_id
_entity_poly.type
_entity_poly.pdbx_seq_one_letter_code
_entity_poly.pdbx_strand_id
1 'polypeptide(L)'
;MSGRSKKIKGIRASDPFLERERERYEFPLPSREFVLQVLTEHGAPIFVNELMSMLAILPEEETQFHRRMAAMEREGQVMINRKGALCLPDKLDLLQGRVQGHADGFGFMVPDDGSSDLYLGPKEMAKVLHGDRVLIRPMGLDRRGRREGSIVEVLVRSTTKLVGRLHSDHGVFTVTAEDKRISHEIVLEPNGSMGAESGQVVMVELVTQPSRYSPPVGRVVQVLGNYADPGMEIEIALRKHNLPHEFSAEALAQGEDTPTKVRKKDWKNVLGTVEREDLRDLPLVTIDGETAKDFDDAVYAEKKGKGWRLIVAIADVSHYVLPGDALDVGAIERGNSVYFPRRVIPMLPEALSNGICSLMPEVERLCMVCDMQVSAKGAIKKYRFYPAVMHSKARLTYAKVWDMVQHPDGEIAQQYQHVLPQIDTLYALFKAFSAARAVRGAIDFETIETEMRFDENGKIKEIVPVIRNDAHKLIEECMLAANVCAADILITKEHECVYRVHEGPTPEKMENLRTYLKSVGLTLEGGDEPTAGDYAVLLEQIKLRDDAPLLQTMLLRSLSQAVYSPGNKGHFGLSYEAYTHFTSPIRRYPDLLVHRAIKAILAGQKYTPAMKWEALGTQCSMTERRADDASRDVQNWLKCYYMQDKVGEEFEGVISAVTGFGIFVLLDQVFVEGLVHISELGTDYFHFDEVRKELKGERTGQVYRITGRVKIKVARVSLETSKIDFMLVEDKPKWGDQPAEVSTGRRNAPPKPAASRGRSKPPRAPELAIKEVQAAAPTTKPKPTNSRKRTAIVKQVKSAAPTPVLDVVKKVAVRKVAKAPLPAGTSTAVETAPLAAAKPVATKPVAKSAAKPATKPVTKPAIKPDAQAAAKPATKPRVAKPRVAKPAAAVVKVLTPEGMDVMVKKPRTRTKPS
;
A
#
# COMPACT_ATOMS: atom_id res chain seq x y z
N MET A 1 -1.13 -53.96 -4.01
CA MET A 1 -1.32 -54.28 -5.43
C MET A 1 -0.50 -53.28 -6.22
N SER A 2 0.58 -53.70 -6.83
CA SER A 2 1.50 -52.85 -7.56
C SER A 2 0.87 -52.49 -8.91
N GLY A 3 0.35 -51.28 -9.04
CA GLY A 3 -0.06 -50.74 -10.33
C GLY A 3 1.15 -50.53 -11.23
N ARG A 4 1.28 -51.35 -12.27
CA ARG A 4 2.26 -51.15 -13.33
C ARG A 4 2.02 -49.77 -13.97
N SER A 5 2.91 -48.82 -13.76
CA SER A 5 3.02 -47.56 -14.50
C SER A 5 3.09 -47.93 -15.98
N LYS A 6 2.04 -47.64 -16.73
CA LYS A 6 2.04 -47.75 -18.20
C LYS A 6 3.14 -46.79 -18.71
N LYS A 7 4.17 -47.32 -19.37
CA LYS A 7 5.20 -46.51 -20.03
C LYS A 7 4.51 -45.61 -21.07
N ILE A 8 4.56 -44.30 -20.85
CA ILE A 8 4.13 -43.32 -21.83
C ILE A 8 5.04 -43.43 -23.05
N LYS A 9 4.47 -43.70 -24.21
CA LYS A 9 5.19 -43.87 -25.48
C LYS A 9 4.78 -42.73 -26.46
N GLY A 10 5.65 -42.47 -27.45
CA GLY A 10 5.38 -41.43 -28.45
C GLY A 10 5.83 -40.05 -28.06
N ILE A 11 5.27 -39.01 -28.69
CA ILE A 11 5.61 -37.61 -28.52
C ILE A 11 5.55 -37.13 -27.06
N ARG A 12 4.66 -37.69 -26.25
CA ARG A 12 4.54 -37.38 -24.81
C ARG A 12 5.77 -37.76 -23.98
N ALA A 13 6.62 -38.63 -24.47
CA ALA A 13 7.85 -39.00 -23.79
C ALA A 13 8.93 -37.90 -23.92
N SER A 14 8.76 -36.94 -24.83
CA SER A 14 9.64 -35.80 -25.02
C SER A 14 9.18 -34.55 -24.24
N ASP A 15 8.10 -34.64 -23.43
CA ASP A 15 7.66 -33.56 -22.56
C ASP A 15 8.73 -33.30 -21.47
N PRO A 16 9.40 -32.15 -21.48
CA PRO A 16 10.45 -31.81 -20.51
C PRO A 16 9.96 -31.78 -19.06
N PHE A 17 8.66 -31.60 -18.84
CA PHE A 17 8.04 -31.49 -17.51
C PHE A 17 7.23 -32.75 -17.12
N LEU A 18 7.41 -33.85 -17.82
CA LEU A 18 6.67 -35.09 -17.60
C LEU A 18 6.82 -35.64 -16.17
N GLU A 19 8.00 -35.54 -15.58
CA GLU A 19 8.24 -35.97 -14.19
C GLU A 19 7.46 -35.12 -13.19
N ARG A 20 7.42 -33.78 -13.37
CA ARG A 20 6.60 -32.88 -12.56
C ARG A 20 5.10 -33.23 -12.63
N GLU A 21 4.60 -33.58 -13.80
CA GLU A 21 3.21 -33.96 -13.97
C GLU A 21 2.92 -35.35 -13.33
N ARG A 22 3.89 -36.26 -13.33
CA ARG A 22 3.79 -37.57 -12.66
C ARG A 22 3.77 -37.46 -11.13
N GLU A 23 4.49 -36.51 -10.57
CA GLU A 23 4.48 -36.26 -9.13
C GLU A 23 3.16 -35.68 -8.65
N ARG A 24 2.47 -34.92 -9.51
CA ARG A 24 1.25 -34.21 -9.16
C ARG A 24 -0.04 -34.95 -9.46
N TYR A 25 -0.03 -35.84 -10.45
CA TYR A 25 -1.25 -36.47 -10.97
C TYR A 25 -1.04 -37.98 -11.18
N GLU A 26 -2.01 -38.75 -10.74
CA GLU A 26 -2.04 -40.20 -10.94
C GLU A 26 -2.06 -40.58 -12.45
N PHE A 27 -2.70 -39.72 -13.27
CA PHE A 27 -2.78 -39.81 -14.73
C PHE A 27 -2.21 -38.54 -15.35
N PRO A 28 -0.89 -38.47 -15.58
CA PRO A 28 -0.23 -37.26 -16.07
C PRO A 28 -0.62 -36.96 -17.50
N LEU A 29 -1.19 -35.80 -17.75
CA LEU A 29 -1.42 -35.22 -19.07
C LEU A 29 -0.15 -34.51 -19.57
N PRO A 30 -0.01 -34.24 -20.88
CA PRO A 30 1.05 -33.37 -21.39
C PRO A 30 1.08 -32.05 -20.63
N SER A 31 2.26 -31.58 -20.22
CA SER A 31 2.38 -30.31 -19.51
C SER A 31 1.86 -29.14 -20.35
N ARG A 32 1.49 -28.03 -19.71
CA ARG A 32 1.03 -26.85 -20.43
C ARG A 32 2.13 -26.30 -21.34
N GLU A 33 3.34 -26.30 -20.85
CA GLU A 33 4.52 -25.85 -21.59
C GLU A 33 4.75 -26.71 -22.83
N PHE A 34 4.58 -28.01 -22.72
CA PHE A 34 4.72 -28.92 -23.85
C PHE A 34 3.58 -28.74 -24.87
N VAL A 35 2.34 -28.51 -24.42
CA VAL A 35 1.22 -28.15 -25.29
C VAL A 35 1.53 -26.87 -26.09
N LEU A 36 2.04 -25.83 -25.41
CA LEU A 36 2.42 -24.57 -26.05
C LEU A 36 3.58 -24.75 -27.03
N GLN A 37 4.55 -25.59 -26.70
CA GLN A 37 5.65 -25.94 -27.60
C GLN A 37 5.13 -26.61 -28.89
N VAL A 38 4.25 -27.61 -28.77
CA VAL A 38 3.66 -28.32 -29.93
C VAL A 38 2.84 -27.35 -30.79
N LEU A 39 2.06 -26.44 -30.17
CA LEU A 39 1.32 -25.41 -30.89
C LEU A 39 2.27 -24.43 -31.59
N THR A 40 3.38 -24.10 -30.99
CA THR A 40 4.42 -23.22 -31.58
C THR A 40 5.08 -23.87 -32.79
N GLU A 41 5.46 -25.14 -32.70
CA GLU A 41 6.08 -25.91 -33.74
C GLU A 41 5.12 -26.16 -34.92
N HIS A 42 3.82 -26.38 -34.62
CA HIS A 42 2.80 -26.56 -35.67
C HIS A 42 2.59 -25.27 -36.49
N GLY A 43 2.71 -24.11 -35.86
CA GLY A 43 2.78 -22.82 -36.56
C GLY A 43 1.47 -22.30 -37.17
N ALA A 44 0.38 -23.04 -37.15
CA ALA A 44 -0.95 -22.70 -37.71
C ALA A 44 -2.04 -23.01 -36.67
N PRO A 45 -3.24 -22.42 -36.79
CA PRO A 45 -4.37 -22.78 -35.95
C PRO A 45 -4.75 -24.27 -36.12
N ILE A 46 -4.95 -24.98 -35.01
CA ILE A 46 -5.24 -26.40 -34.95
C ILE A 46 -6.51 -26.68 -34.15
N PHE A 47 -7.34 -27.64 -34.58
CA PHE A 47 -8.50 -28.03 -33.78
C PHE A 47 -8.10 -28.87 -32.56
N VAL A 48 -8.87 -28.75 -31.48
CA VAL A 48 -8.58 -29.47 -30.22
C VAL A 48 -8.45 -30.97 -30.44
N ASN A 49 -9.34 -31.55 -31.28
CA ASN A 49 -9.32 -32.99 -31.60
C ASN A 49 -8.05 -33.42 -32.39
N GLU A 50 -7.55 -32.55 -33.24
CA GLU A 50 -6.31 -32.78 -33.98
C GLU A 50 -5.10 -32.66 -33.05
N LEU A 51 -5.09 -31.67 -32.19
CA LEU A 51 -4.06 -31.53 -31.11
C LEU A 51 -4.05 -32.75 -30.18
N MET A 52 -5.24 -33.26 -29.78
CA MET A 52 -5.34 -34.48 -28.98
C MET A 52 -4.74 -35.69 -29.69
N SER A 53 -4.97 -35.80 -30.99
CA SER A 53 -4.40 -36.85 -31.81
C SER A 53 -2.87 -36.75 -31.90
N MET A 54 -2.32 -35.56 -32.08
CA MET A 54 -0.88 -35.30 -32.13
C MET A 54 -0.21 -35.60 -30.76
N LEU A 55 -0.86 -35.23 -29.68
CA LEU A 55 -0.39 -35.46 -28.31
C LEU A 55 -0.67 -36.89 -27.81
N ALA A 56 -1.29 -37.75 -28.66
CA ALA A 56 -1.68 -39.10 -28.29
C ALA A 56 -2.49 -39.18 -26.99
N ILE A 57 -3.50 -38.30 -26.85
CA ILE A 57 -4.43 -38.29 -25.74
C ILE A 57 -5.35 -39.51 -25.85
N LEU A 58 -5.47 -40.27 -24.76
CA LEU A 58 -6.35 -41.45 -24.71
C LEU A 58 -7.82 -41.03 -24.49
N PRO A 59 -8.79 -41.81 -24.93
CA PRO A 59 -10.22 -41.51 -24.71
C PRO A 59 -10.58 -41.31 -23.23
N GLU A 60 -9.90 -41.97 -22.31
CA GLU A 60 -10.08 -41.85 -20.86
C GLU A 60 -9.55 -40.50 -20.30
N GLU A 61 -8.63 -39.84 -21.01
CA GLU A 61 -7.98 -38.58 -20.65
C GLU A 61 -8.67 -37.35 -21.29
N GLU A 62 -9.53 -37.57 -22.26
CA GLU A 62 -10.15 -36.55 -23.13
C GLU A 62 -10.84 -35.44 -22.30
N THR A 63 -11.68 -35.83 -21.34
CA THR A 63 -12.40 -34.89 -20.46
C THR A 63 -11.44 -34.02 -19.65
N GLN A 64 -10.34 -34.59 -19.16
CA GLN A 64 -9.36 -33.88 -18.37
C GLN A 64 -8.50 -32.96 -19.23
N PHE A 65 -8.20 -33.39 -20.46
CA PHE A 65 -7.46 -32.57 -21.43
C PHE A 65 -8.29 -31.35 -21.84
N HIS A 66 -9.59 -31.53 -22.13
CA HIS A 66 -10.49 -30.40 -22.39
C HIS A 66 -10.54 -29.38 -21.22
N ARG A 67 -10.56 -29.87 -19.97
CA ARG A 67 -10.46 -28.99 -18.79
C ARG A 67 -9.14 -28.23 -18.73
N ARG A 68 -8.02 -28.86 -19.10
CA ARG A 68 -6.69 -28.24 -19.19
C ARG A 68 -6.69 -27.16 -20.27
N MET A 69 -7.24 -27.45 -21.44
CA MET A 69 -7.36 -26.48 -22.54
C MET A 69 -8.22 -25.28 -22.16
N ALA A 70 -9.37 -25.51 -21.53
CA ALA A 70 -10.23 -24.44 -21.03
C ALA A 70 -9.56 -23.59 -19.92
N ALA A 71 -8.67 -24.19 -19.12
CA ALA A 71 -7.88 -23.45 -18.16
C ALA A 71 -6.80 -22.61 -18.84
N MET A 72 -6.11 -23.13 -19.84
CA MET A 72 -5.11 -22.41 -20.63
C MET A 72 -5.75 -21.25 -21.43
N GLU A 73 -6.98 -21.43 -21.92
CA GLU A 73 -7.75 -20.37 -22.58
C GLU A 73 -8.12 -19.25 -21.59
N ARG A 74 -8.66 -19.60 -20.42
CA ARG A 74 -8.97 -18.61 -19.35
C ARG A 74 -7.76 -17.82 -18.86
N GLU A 75 -6.58 -18.45 -18.87
CA GLU A 75 -5.32 -17.81 -18.51
C GLU A 75 -4.67 -17.08 -19.69
N GLY A 76 -5.31 -17.13 -20.89
CA GLY A 76 -4.84 -16.44 -22.08
C GLY A 76 -3.58 -17.04 -22.71
N GLN A 77 -3.22 -18.29 -22.36
CA GLN A 77 -2.10 -19.01 -22.96
C GLN A 77 -2.40 -19.51 -24.37
N VAL A 78 -3.65 -19.82 -24.64
CA VAL A 78 -4.19 -20.17 -25.95
C VAL A 78 -5.50 -19.45 -26.19
N MET A 79 -5.93 -19.35 -27.44
CA MET A 79 -7.16 -18.68 -27.86
C MET A 79 -7.87 -19.54 -28.90
N ILE A 80 -9.21 -19.61 -28.86
CA ILE A 80 -10.02 -20.27 -29.87
C ILE A 80 -10.50 -19.24 -30.89
N ASN A 81 -10.14 -19.40 -32.16
CA ASN A 81 -10.57 -18.50 -33.22
C ASN A 81 -12.03 -18.73 -33.61
N ARG A 82 -12.59 -17.87 -34.48
CA ARG A 82 -13.99 -17.95 -34.91
C ARG A 82 -14.34 -19.26 -35.64
N LYS A 83 -13.36 -20.05 -36.05
CA LYS A 83 -13.54 -21.36 -36.68
C LYS A 83 -13.44 -22.51 -35.67
N GLY A 84 -13.22 -22.23 -34.38
CA GLY A 84 -13.08 -23.25 -33.35
C GLY A 84 -11.68 -23.87 -33.26
N ALA A 85 -10.66 -23.27 -33.88
CA ALA A 85 -9.29 -23.76 -33.84
C ALA A 85 -8.45 -22.96 -32.81
N LEU A 86 -7.57 -23.66 -32.13
CA LEU A 86 -6.61 -23.10 -31.16
C LEU A 86 -5.52 -22.29 -31.86
N CYS A 87 -5.18 -21.13 -31.27
CA CYS A 87 -4.15 -20.22 -31.71
C CYS A 87 -3.30 -19.79 -30.52
N LEU A 88 -2.06 -19.42 -30.75
CA LEU A 88 -1.21 -18.76 -29.77
C LEU A 88 -1.41 -17.22 -29.86
N PRO A 89 -1.67 -16.53 -28.75
CA PRO A 89 -1.84 -15.08 -28.73
C PRO A 89 -0.64 -14.32 -29.32
N ASP A 90 0.58 -14.76 -29.01
CA ASP A 90 1.82 -14.11 -29.44
C ASP A 90 1.99 -14.04 -30.97
N LYS A 91 1.41 -15.01 -31.71
CA LYS A 91 1.40 -15.01 -33.19
C LYS A 91 0.36 -14.10 -33.82
N LEU A 92 -0.50 -13.47 -32.97
CA LEU A 92 -1.57 -12.58 -33.43
C LEU A 92 -1.30 -11.11 -33.04
N ASP A 93 -0.08 -10.76 -32.57
CA ASP A 93 0.27 -9.46 -32.01
C ASP A 93 -0.69 -9.03 -30.89
N LEU A 94 -1.11 -9.98 -30.04
CA LEU A 94 -2.02 -9.73 -28.94
C LEU A 94 -1.24 -9.62 -27.61
N LEU A 95 -1.57 -8.60 -26.82
CA LEU A 95 -1.00 -8.36 -25.51
C LEU A 95 -2.03 -8.68 -24.42
N GLN A 96 -1.59 -9.34 -23.36
CA GLN A 96 -2.38 -9.57 -22.16
C GLN A 96 -2.06 -8.51 -21.13
N GLY A 97 -3.04 -8.14 -20.32
CA GLY A 97 -2.81 -7.20 -19.24
C GLY A 97 -4.09 -6.86 -18.47
N ARG A 98 -3.94 -5.93 -17.55
CA ARG A 98 -5.00 -5.48 -16.65
C ARG A 98 -5.53 -4.11 -17.07
N VAL A 99 -6.84 -3.94 -17.05
CA VAL A 99 -7.52 -2.67 -17.35
C VAL A 99 -7.45 -1.74 -16.15
N GLN A 100 -6.97 -0.52 -16.37
CA GLN A 100 -7.02 0.59 -15.43
C GLN A 100 -7.97 1.66 -15.96
N GLY A 101 -9.17 1.75 -15.36
CA GLY A 101 -10.18 2.75 -15.73
C GLY A 101 -9.84 4.13 -15.20
N HIS A 102 -10.40 5.16 -15.83
CA HIS A 102 -10.31 6.56 -15.42
C HIS A 102 -11.72 7.14 -15.25
N ALA A 103 -11.88 8.12 -14.34
CA ALA A 103 -13.17 8.74 -14.05
C ALA A 103 -13.84 9.40 -15.26
N ASP A 104 -13.05 9.84 -16.25
CA ASP A 104 -13.57 10.47 -17.49
C ASP A 104 -14.00 9.45 -18.54
N GLY A 105 -14.14 8.16 -18.19
CA GLY A 105 -14.66 7.11 -19.06
C GLY A 105 -13.68 6.53 -20.08
N PHE A 106 -12.42 6.94 -20.07
CA PHE A 106 -11.32 6.26 -20.77
C PHE A 106 -10.52 5.38 -19.81
N GLY A 107 -9.55 4.63 -20.31
CA GLY A 107 -8.66 3.83 -19.48
C GLY A 107 -7.36 3.47 -20.18
N PHE A 108 -6.57 2.67 -19.49
CA PHE A 108 -5.34 2.08 -20.00
C PHE A 108 -5.34 0.58 -19.75
N MET A 109 -4.68 -0.16 -20.59
CA MET A 109 -4.31 -1.54 -20.29
C MET A 109 -2.82 -1.57 -19.97
N VAL A 110 -2.50 -2.04 -18.78
CA VAL A 110 -1.14 -2.27 -18.31
C VAL A 110 -0.75 -3.68 -18.71
N PRO A 111 0.20 -3.87 -19.65
CA PRO A 111 0.59 -5.19 -20.12
C PRO A 111 1.36 -5.99 -19.06
N ASP A 112 1.14 -7.31 -19.06
CA ASP A 112 1.81 -8.23 -18.15
C ASP A 112 3.32 -8.42 -18.49
N ASP A 113 3.73 -8.10 -19.72
CA ASP A 113 5.11 -8.18 -20.22
C ASP A 113 5.98 -6.96 -19.86
N GLY A 114 5.41 -5.96 -19.17
CA GLY A 114 6.10 -4.74 -18.78
C GLY A 114 6.32 -3.74 -19.93
N SER A 115 5.70 -3.97 -21.11
CA SER A 115 5.71 -2.99 -22.20
C SER A 115 4.85 -1.77 -21.84
N SER A 116 4.95 -0.69 -22.64
CA SER A 116 4.22 0.56 -22.37
C SER A 116 2.70 0.38 -22.46
N ASP A 117 1.97 1.06 -21.58
CA ASP A 117 0.53 1.03 -21.47
C ASP A 117 -0.18 1.35 -22.79
N LEU A 118 -1.33 0.68 -23.02
CA LEU A 118 -2.18 0.92 -24.16
C LEU A 118 -3.41 1.73 -23.76
N TYR A 119 -3.64 2.84 -24.43
CA TYR A 119 -4.83 3.69 -24.24
C TYR A 119 -6.11 2.97 -24.71
N LEU A 120 -7.12 2.98 -23.86
CA LEU A 120 -8.47 2.46 -24.13
C LEU A 120 -9.46 3.62 -24.18
N GLY A 121 -9.97 3.92 -25.36
CA GLY A 121 -11.01 4.93 -25.49
C GLY A 121 -12.35 4.50 -24.88
N PRO A 122 -13.32 5.45 -24.70
CA PRO A 122 -14.62 5.15 -24.06
C PRO A 122 -15.40 3.98 -24.68
N LYS A 123 -15.25 3.74 -25.99
CA LYS A 123 -15.90 2.60 -26.67
C LYS A 123 -15.32 1.25 -26.26
N GLU A 124 -14.05 1.20 -25.96
CA GLU A 124 -13.38 -0.01 -25.47
C GLU A 124 -13.68 -0.19 -23.98
N MET A 125 -13.61 0.88 -23.20
CA MET A 125 -13.98 0.87 -21.78
C MET A 125 -15.44 0.46 -21.54
N ALA A 126 -16.36 0.75 -22.46
CA ALA A 126 -17.75 0.29 -22.37
C ALA A 126 -17.91 -1.23 -22.28
N LYS A 127 -16.90 -2.02 -22.63
CA LYS A 127 -16.92 -3.49 -22.61
C LYS A 127 -16.41 -4.10 -21.31
N VAL A 128 -15.70 -3.33 -20.47
CA VAL A 128 -14.92 -3.82 -19.35
C VAL A 128 -15.05 -2.91 -18.14
N LEU A 129 -14.68 -3.43 -16.98
CA LEU A 129 -14.56 -2.67 -15.74
C LEU A 129 -13.08 -2.52 -15.34
N HIS A 130 -12.83 -1.60 -14.44
CA HIS A 130 -11.52 -1.48 -13.83
C HIS A 130 -11.07 -2.80 -13.18
N GLY A 131 -9.83 -3.21 -13.42
CA GLY A 131 -9.25 -4.44 -12.88
C GLY A 131 -9.43 -5.69 -13.74
N ASP A 132 -10.32 -5.69 -14.75
CA ASP A 132 -10.51 -6.84 -15.66
C ASP A 132 -9.20 -7.20 -16.36
N ARG A 133 -8.93 -8.50 -16.51
CA ARG A 133 -7.82 -8.98 -17.35
C ARG A 133 -8.32 -9.20 -18.76
N VAL A 134 -7.59 -8.69 -19.72
CA VAL A 134 -8.01 -8.62 -21.12
C VAL A 134 -6.89 -9.02 -22.07
N LEU A 135 -7.30 -9.46 -23.24
CA LEU A 135 -6.46 -9.67 -24.41
C LEU A 135 -6.72 -8.53 -25.39
N ILE A 136 -5.69 -7.77 -25.74
CA ILE A 136 -5.80 -6.55 -26.56
C ILE A 136 -4.92 -6.63 -27.79
N ARG A 137 -5.46 -6.09 -28.89
CA ARG A 137 -4.71 -5.84 -30.13
C ARG A 137 -4.24 -4.38 -30.15
N PRO A 138 -2.92 -4.12 -30.23
CA PRO A 138 -2.41 -2.77 -30.50
C PRO A 138 -2.91 -2.26 -31.87
N MET A 139 -3.43 -1.03 -31.91
CA MET A 139 -4.03 -0.43 -33.12
C MET A 139 -3.18 0.66 -33.77
N GLY A 140 -2.11 1.10 -33.11
CA GLY A 140 -1.26 2.21 -33.54
C GLY A 140 -1.25 3.35 -32.53
N LEU A 141 -0.97 4.57 -33.00
CA LEU A 141 -0.93 5.76 -32.14
C LEU A 141 -2.17 6.61 -32.34
N ASP A 142 -2.73 7.13 -31.27
CA ASP A 142 -3.82 8.09 -31.29
C ASP A 142 -3.32 9.49 -31.74
N ARG A 143 -4.25 10.46 -31.83
CA ARG A 143 -3.90 11.84 -32.22
C ARG A 143 -2.94 12.57 -31.27
N ARG A 144 -2.78 12.04 -30.05
CA ARG A 144 -1.89 12.55 -29.01
C ARG A 144 -0.59 11.74 -28.90
N GLY A 145 -0.35 10.80 -29.83
CA GLY A 145 0.86 9.95 -29.83
C GLY A 145 0.85 8.80 -28.84
N ARG A 146 -0.31 8.48 -28.21
CA ARG A 146 -0.43 7.35 -27.27
C ARG A 146 -0.73 6.06 -28.04
N ARG A 147 -0.13 4.94 -27.62
CA ARG A 147 -0.47 3.61 -28.19
C ARG A 147 -1.92 3.27 -27.88
N GLU A 148 -2.76 3.08 -28.89
CA GLU A 148 -4.17 2.73 -28.73
C GLU A 148 -4.35 1.21 -28.81
N GLY A 149 -5.23 0.65 -27.99
CA GLY A 149 -5.56 -0.75 -27.94
C GLY A 149 -7.04 -1.03 -28.22
N SER A 150 -7.34 -2.16 -28.85
CA SER A 150 -8.72 -2.68 -29.00
C SER A 150 -8.86 -4.01 -28.29
N ILE A 151 -9.84 -4.12 -27.38
CA ILE A 151 -10.13 -5.32 -26.62
C ILE A 151 -10.69 -6.40 -27.54
N VAL A 152 -9.98 -7.51 -27.62
CA VAL A 152 -10.34 -8.70 -28.36
C VAL A 152 -11.19 -9.64 -27.50
N GLU A 153 -10.74 -9.86 -26.24
CA GLU A 153 -11.38 -10.77 -25.31
C GLU A 153 -11.16 -10.32 -23.84
N VAL A 154 -12.10 -10.67 -22.97
CA VAL A 154 -11.99 -10.48 -21.52
C VAL A 154 -11.69 -11.83 -20.90
N LEU A 155 -10.47 -11.99 -20.40
CA LEU A 155 -9.96 -13.25 -19.85
C LEU A 155 -10.52 -13.51 -18.45
N VAL A 156 -10.55 -12.47 -17.59
CA VAL A 156 -11.02 -12.57 -16.21
C VAL A 156 -11.78 -11.29 -15.85
N ARG A 157 -13.00 -11.46 -15.34
CA ARG A 157 -13.78 -10.40 -14.73
C ARG A 157 -13.35 -10.22 -13.28
N SER A 158 -12.81 -9.05 -12.96
CA SER A 158 -12.28 -8.74 -11.63
C SER A 158 -13.38 -8.32 -10.65
N THR A 159 -14.37 -7.55 -11.15
CA THR A 159 -15.44 -6.98 -10.33
C THR A 159 -16.71 -7.79 -10.45
N THR A 160 -17.10 -8.46 -9.39
CA THR A 160 -18.39 -9.18 -9.25
C THR A 160 -19.35 -8.47 -8.31
N LYS A 161 -18.82 -7.73 -7.34
CA LYS A 161 -19.56 -6.90 -6.38
C LYS A 161 -18.93 -5.53 -6.30
N LEU A 162 -19.75 -4.52 -6.08
CA LEU A 162 -19.28 -3.15 -5.88
C LEU A 162 -20.18 -2.39 -4.91
N VAL A 163 -19.64 -1.36 -4.27
CA VAL A 163 -20.39 -0.39 -3.47
C VAL A 163 -20.71 0.82 -4.33
N GLY A 164 -21.91 1.35 -4.16
CA GLY A 164 -22.35 2.52 -4.91
C GLY A 164 -23.57 3.17 -4.30
N ARG A 165 -23.93 4.32 -4.86
CA ARG A 165 -25.11 5.10 -4.46
C ARG A 165 -26.26 4.76 -5.37
N LEU A 166 -27.41 4.45 -4.76
CA LEU A 166 -28.66 4.19 -5.45
C LEU A 166 -29.31 5.50 -5.93
N HIS A 167 -29.74 5.51 -7.16
CA HIS A 167 -30.56 6.57 -7.74
C HIS A 167 -31.84 5.98 -8.28
N SER A 168 -32.93 6.74 -8.17
CA SER A 168 -34.26 6.36 -8.74
C SER A 168 -34.69 7.48 -9.66
N ASP A 169 -34.88 7.16 -10.93
CA ASP A 169 -35.44 8.07 -11.92
C ASP A 169 -36.58 7.38 -12.69
N HIS A 170 -37.78 7.96 -12.59
CA HIS A 170 -38.99 7.47 -13.27
C HIS A 170 -39.27 5.96 -13.07
N GLY A 171 -38.93 5.42 -11.88
CA GLY A 171 -39.13 4.01 -11.53
C GLY A 171 -38.04 3.06 -12.04
N VAL A 172 -36.98 3.58 -12.66
CA VAL A 172 -35.77 2.85 -12.97
C VAL A 172 -34.77 3.11 -11.86
N PHE A 173 -34.22 2.03 -11.31
CA PHE A 173 -33.15 2.11 -10.29
C PHE A 173 -31.81 1.90 -10.96
N THR A 174 -30.88 2.83 -10.67
CA THR A 174 -29.50 2.76 -11.11
C THR A 174 -28.58 2.97 -9.94
N VAL A 175 -27.35 2.47 -10.04
CA VAL A 175 -26.32 2.63 -9.02
C VAL A 175 -25.07 3.22 -9.66
N THR A 176 -24.61 4.35 -9.10
CA THR A 176 -23.31 4.93 -9.44
C THR A 176 -22.26 4.35 -8.50
N ALA A 177 -21.22 3.73 -9.07
CA ALA A 177 -20.14 3.15 -8.28
C ALA A 177 -19.35 4.20 -7.50
N GLU A 178 -18.98 3.91 -6.25
CA GLU A 178 -18.07 4.74 -5.44
C GLU A 178 -16.63 4.71 -5.96
N ASP A 179 -16.23 3.62 -6.61
CA ASP A 179 -14.96 3.59 -7.34
C ASP A 179 -15.11 4.32 -8.68
N LYS A 180 -14.61 5.54 -8.75
CA LYS A 180 -14.68 6.41 -9.92
C LYS A 180 -13.95 5.89 -11.17
N ARG A 181 -13.09 4.87 -11.01
CA ARG A 181 -12.48 4.14 -12.13
C ARG A 181 -13.50 3.28 -12.87
N ILE A 182 -14.68 3.06 -12.25
CA ILE A 182 -15.86 2.41 -12.85
C ILE A 182 -16.85 3.51 -13.25
N SER A 183 -16.75 3.98 -14.49
CA SER A 183 -17.59 5.07 -15.02
C SER A 183 -18.96 4.60 -15.52
N HIS A 184 -19.26 3.30 -15.42
CA HIS A 184 -20.53 2.72 -15.83
C HIS A 184 -21.61 2.99 -14.80
N GLU A 185 -22.79 3.34 -15.26
CA GLU A 185 -24.01 3.30 -14.47
C GLU A 185 -24.54 1.87 -14.46
N ILE A 186 -24.77 1.31 -13.26
CA ILE A 186 -25.25 -0.06 -13.07
C ILE A 186 -26.78 -0.04 -13.00
N VAL A 187 -27.45 -0.66 -13.95
CA VAL A 187 -28.91 -0.77 -13.93
C VAL A 187 -29.32 -1.91 -13.00
N LEU A 188 -30.32 -1.71 -12.15
CA LEU A 188 -30.82 -2.79 -11.30
C LEU A 188 -31.89 -3.62 -12.00
N GLU A 189 -31.88 -4.93 -11.71
CA GLU A 189 -32.98 -5.82 -12.11
C GLU A 189 -34.33 -5.34 -11.58
N PRO A 190 -35.47 -5.64 -12.23
CA PRO A 190 -36.77 -5.40 -11.67
C PRO A 190 -36.88 -6.02 -10.25
N ASN A 191 -37.28 -5.22 -9.26
CA ASN A 191 -37.29 -5.59 -7.84
C ASN A 191 -35.91 -5.89 -7.22
N GLY A 192 -34.82 -5.55 -7.88
CA GLY A 192 -33.45 -5.77 -7.42
C GLY A 192 -32.95 -4.72 -6.40
N SER A 193 -33.78 -3.76 -5.95
CA SER A 193 -33.38 -2.69 -5.02
C SER A 193 -33.34 -3.10 -3.56
N MET A 194 -33.87 -4.28 -3.18
CA MET A 194 -33.93 -4.75 -1.80
C MET A 194 -34.63 -3.77 -0.83
N GLY A 195 -35.52 -2.90 -1.34
CA GLY A 195 -36.18 -1.86 -0.55
C GLY A 195 -35.32 -0.63 -0.23
N ALA A 196 -34.16 -0.49 -0.85
CA ALA A 196 -33.30 0.68 -0.68
C ALA A 196 -33.95 1.94 -1.29
N GLU A 197 -33.73 3.09 -0.66
CA GLU A 197 -34.20 4.40 -1.08
C GLU A 197 -33.13 5.15 -1.89
N SER A 198 -33.60 6.07 -2.74
CA SER A 198 -32.67 6.90 -3.53
C SER A 198 -31.78 7.74 -2.62
N GLY A 199 -30.48 7.73 -2.90
CA GLY A 199 -29.43 8.40 -2.11
C GLY A 199 -28.70 7.49 -1.13
N GLN A 200 -29.25 6.30 -0.83
CA GLN A 200 -28.58 5.35 0.05
C GLN A 200 -27.39 4.65 -0.62
N VAL A 201 -26.42 4.29 0.22
CA VAL A 201 -25.24 3.49 -0.17
C VAL A 201 -25.62 2.00 -0.11
N VAL A 202 -25.36 1.31 -1.19
CA VAL A 202 -25.71 -0.11 -1.36
C VAL A 202 -24.53 -0.93 -1.88
N MET A 203 -24.52 -2.19 -1.49
CA MET A 203 -23.64 -3.20 -2.11
C MET A 203 -24.41 -3.88 -3.23
N VAL A 204 -23.89 -3.86 -4.43
CA VAL A 204 -24.49 -4.45 -5.64
C VAL A 204 -23.66 -5.63 -6.10
N GLU A 205 -24.32 -6.75 -6.36
CA GLU A 205 -23.75 -7.88 -7.07
C GLU A 205 -24.09 -7.77 -8.56
N LEU A 206 -23.09 -7.87 -9.44
CA LEU A 206 -23.28 -7.79 -10.88
C LEU A 206 -23.79 -9.13 -11.41
N VAL A 207 -25.02 -9.13 -11.94
CA VAL A 207 -25.66 -10.29 -12.58
C VAL A 207 -25.22 -10.38 -14.03
N THR A 208 -25.15 -9.23 -14.70
CA THR A 208 -24.67 -9.14 -16.09
C THR A 208 -23.52 -8.14 -16.18
N GLN A 209 -22.41 -8.60 -16.73
CA GLN A 209 -21.22 -7.77 -16.95
C GLN A 209 -21.41 -6.83 -18.15
N PRO A 210 -20.70 -5.68 -18.17
CA PRO A 210 -20.84 -4.75 -19.29
C PRO A 210 -20.42 -5.36 -20.62
N SER A 211 -21.09 -4.91 -21.68
CA SER A 211 -20.77 -5.28 -23.05
C SER A 211 -20.79 -4.03 -23.95
N ARG A 212 -20.37 -4.20 -25.21
CA ARG A 212 -20.42 -3.09 -26.18
C ARG A 212 -21.83 -2.46 -26.35
N TYR A 213 -22.89 -3.23 -26.05
CA TYR A 213 -24.26 -2.87 -26.38
C TYR A 213 -25.18 -2.75 -25.16
N SER A 214 -24.72 -3.15 -23.98
CA SER A 214 -25.52 -3.12 -22.76
C SER A 214 -24.69 -2.67 -21.56
N PRO A 215 -25.23 -1.80 -20.70
CA PRO A 215 -24.62 -1.49 -19.42
C PRO A 215 -24.59 -2.73 -18.52
N PRO A 216 -23.79 -2.72 -17.45
CA PRO A 216 -23.85 -3.77 -16.44
C PRO A 216 -25.20 -3.76 -15.72
N VAL A 217 -25.69 -4.96 -15.40
CA VAL A 217 -26.94 -5.13 -14.64
C VAL A 217 -26.60 -5.80 -13.31
N GLY A 218 -27.17 -5.28 -12.21
CA GLY A 218 -26.92 -5.80 -10.89
C GLY A 218 -28.16 -5.90 -10.01
N ARG A 219 -27.98 -6.44 -8.82
CA ARG A 219 -28.98 -6.46 -7.74
C ARG A 219 -28.34 -6.02 -6.44
N VAL A 220 -29.07 -5.32 -5.61
CA VAL A 220 -28.64 -4.95 -4.25
C VAL A 220 -28.62 -6.22 -3.40
N VAL A 221 -27.49 -6.45 -2.74
CA VAL A 221 -27.30 -7.58 -1.79
C VAL A 221 -27.19 -7.09 -0.35
N GLN A 222 -26.94 -5.80 -0.14
CA GLN A 222 -26.89 -5.18 1.19
C GLN A 222 -27.17 -3.68 1.06
N VAL A 223 -28.00 -3.15 1.96
CA VAL A 223 -28.19 -1.71 2.17
C VAL A 223 -27.28 -1.29 3.33
N LEU A 224 -26.39 -0.34 3.11
CA LEU A 224 -25.42 0.10 4.11
C LEU A 224 -25.95 1.25 4.96
N GLY A 225 -26.75 2.15 4.39
CA GLY A 225 -27.36 3.29 5.08
C GLY A 225 -27.29 4.58 4.25
N ASN A 226 -27.43 5.71 4.90
CA ASN A 226 -27.35 7.00 4.22
C ASN A 226 -25.89 7.43 4.08
N TYR A 227 -25.59 8.16 3.02
CA TYR A 227 -24.24 8.57 2.67
C TYR A 227 -23.53 9.41 3.76
N ALA A 228 -24.28 10.23 4.48
CA ALA A 228 -23.76 11.10 5.54
C ALA A 228 -23.84 10.49 6.95
N ASP A 229 -24.22 9.22 7.08
CA ASP A 229 -24.25 8.54 8.38
C ASP A 229 -22.82 8.41 8.93
N PRO A 230 -22.58 8.66 10.23
CA PRO A 230 -21.27 8.54 10.85
C PRO A 230 -20.67 7.14 10.68
N GLY A 231 -19.49 7.04 10.09
CA GLY A 231 -18.80 5.76 9.81
C GLY A 231 -19.04 5.22 8.41
N MET A 232 -19.93 5.81 7.62
CA MET A 232 -20.20 5.41 6.24
C MET A 232 -18.97 5.53 5.36
N GLU A 233 -18.13 6.53 5.62
CA GLU A 233 -16.85 6.72 4.94
C GLU A 233 -15.93 5.49 5.05
N ILE A 234 -15.95 4.83 6.22
CA ILE A 234 -15.17 3.61 6.44
C ILE A 234 -15.83 2.43 5.75
N GLU A 235 -17.16 2.27 5.86
CA GLU A 235 -17.90 1.19 5.22
C GLU A 235 -17.76 1.22 3.68
N ILE A 236 -17.76 2.41 3.09
CA ILE A 236 -17.49 2.61 1.66
C ILE A 236 -16.05 2.20 1.33
N ALA A 237 -15.06 2.70 2.08
CA ALA A 237 -13.66 2.42 1.83
C ALA A 237 -13.32 0.93 1.93
N LEU A 238 -13.86 0.23 2.93
CA LEU A 238 -13.67 -1.22 3.11
C LEU A 238 -14.08 -1.99 1.85
N ARG A 239 -15.26 -1.67 1.29
CA ARG A 239 -15.80 -2.38 0.12
C ARG A 239 -15.20 -1.91 -1.19
N LYS A 240 -14.96 -0.61 -1.34
CA LYS A 240 -14.31 -0.02 -2.52
C LYS A 240 -12.92 -0.61 -2.75
N HIS A 241 -12.15 -0.80 -1.68
CA HIS A 241 -10.80 -1.33 -1.74
C HIS A 241 -10.72 -2.84 -1.49
N ASN A 242 -11.87 -3.54 -1.40
CA ASN A 242 -11.93 -4.97 -1.08
C ASN A 242 -11.07 -5.34 0.14
N LEU A 243 -11.16 -4.52 1.21
CA LEU A 243 -10.46 -4.78 2.46
C LEU A 243 -11.20 -5.88 3.23
N PRO A 244 -10.52 -6.99 3.60
CA PRO A 244 -11.11 -8.00 4.48
C PRO A 244 -11.34 -7.40 5.87
N HIS A 245 -12.59 -7.23 6.26
CA HIS A 245 -12.97 -6.59 7.53
C HIS A 245 -13.71 -7.51 8.51
N GLU A 246 -14.08 -8.69 8.04
CA GLU A 246 -14.63 -9.76 8.85
C GLU A 246 -13.65 -10.92 8.91
N PHE A 247 -13.50 -11.55 10.07
CA PHE A 247 -12.69 -12.74 10.20
C PHE A 247 -13.52 -13.98 9.87
N SER A 248 -12.88 -15.02 9.32
CA SER A 248 -13.56 -16.31 9.14
C SER A 248 -13.94 -16.95 10.49
N ALA A 249 -14.97 -17.77 10.49
CA ALA A 249 -15.42 -18.45 11.72
C ALA A 249 -14.29 -19.31 12.33
N GLU A 250 -13.47 -19.92 11.49
CA GLU A 250 -12.33 -20.73 11.90
C GLU A 250 -11.24 -19.89 12.56
N ALA A 251 -10.96 -18.70 12.02
CA ALA A 251 -9.97 -17.77 12.58
C ALA A 251 -10.45 -17.19 13.92
N LEU A 252 -11.75 -16.90 14.06
CA LEU A 252 -12.34 -16.47 15.33
C LEU A 252 -12.28 -17.58 16.38
N ALA A 253 -12.69 -18.80 16.04
CA ALA A 253 -12.62 -19.95 16.93
C ALA A 253 -11.19 -20.24 17.39
N GLN A 254 -10.21 -20.18 16.46
CA GLN A 254 -8.79 -20.34 16.82
C GLN A 254 -8.30 -19.18 17.72
N GLY A 255 -8.79 -17.96 17.49
CA GLY A 255 -8.50 -16.81 18.34
C GLY A 255 -9.03 -16.98 19.77
N GLU A 256 -10.27 -17.49 19.93
CA GLU A 256 -10.89 -17.76 21.21
C GLU A 256 -10.21 -18.91 21.97
N ASP A 257 -9.73 -19.94 21.26
CA ASP A 257 -8.97 -21.04 21.84
C ASP A 257 -7.55 -20.64 22.28
N THR A 258 -7.08 -19.46 21.87
CA THR A 258 -5.76 -18.97 22.25
C THR A 258 -5.74 -18.60 23.74
N PRO A 259 -4.71 -19.01 24.51
CA PRO A 259 -4.66 -18.76 25.94
C PRO A 259 -4.55 -17.27 26.24
N THR A 260 -5.25 -16.81 27.27
CA THR A 260 -5.19 -15.39 27.72
C THR A 260 -3.94 -15.06 28.54
N LYS A 261 -3.18 -16.09 28.98
CA LYS A 261 -1.96 -15.97 29.78
C LYS A 261 -0.88 -16.92 29.26
N VAL A 262 0.37 -16.52 29.42
CA VAL A 262 1.53 -17.39 29.12
C VAL A 262 1.51 -18.60 30.04
N ARG A 263 1.57 -19.80 29.48
CA ARG A 263 1.56 -21.07 30.20
C ARG A 263 2.99 -21.57 30.43
N LYS A 264 3.22 -22.30 31.49
CA LYS A 264 4.55 -22.91 31.76
C LYS A 264 5.08 -23.77 30.61
N LYS A 265 4.19 -24.41 29.83
CA LYS A 265 4.60 -25.18 28.65
C LYS A 265 5.13 -24.27 27.51
N ASP A 266 4.67 -23.02 27.44
CA ASP A 266 5.08 -22.08 26.41
C ASP A 266 6.51 -21.54 26.64
N TRP A 267 7.07 -21.74 27.84
CA TRP A 267 8.47 -21.43 28.19
C TRP A 267 9.46 -22.46 27.64
N LYS A 268 9.02 -23.71 27.55
CA LYS A 268 9.87 -24.82 27.13
C LYS A 268 9.58 -25.09 25.67
N ASN A 269 10.46 -24.73 24.79
CA ASN A 269 10.49 -25.29 23.45
C ASN A 269 9.89 -24.44 22.34
N VAL A 270 10.70 -23.56 21.84
CA VAL A 270 10.51 -23.00 20.50
C VAL A 270 11.16 -23.96 19.50
N LEU A 271 10.38 -24.57 18.60
CA LEU A 271 10.84 -25.55 17.61
C LEU A 271 11.66 -26.75 18.18
N GLY A 272 11.42 -27.11 19.43
CA GLY A 272 12.05 -28.27 20.01
C GLY A 272 13.52 -28.16 20.45
N THR A 273 14.18 -27.02 20.23
CA THR A 273 15.65 -26.90 20.34
C THR A 273 16.15 -25.69 21.12
N VAL A 274 15.37 -24.64 21.28
CA VAL A 274 15.81 -23.39 21.94
C VAL A 274 14.86 -23.09 23.12
N GLU A 275 15.39 -22.99 24.33
CA GLU A 275 14.64 -22.53 25.50
C GLU A 275 14.51 -21.00 25.47
N ARG A 276 13.42 -20.50 26.08
CA ARG A 276 13.21 -19.05 26.23
C ARG A 276 14.05 -18.52 27.38
N GLU A 277 14.72 -17.38 27.14
CA GLU A 277 15.42 -16.67 28.20
C GLU A 277 14.40 -15.93 29.09
N ASP A 278 14.68 -15.83 30.40
CA ASP A 278 13.87 -15.11 31.34
C ASP A 278 14.35 -13.64 31.46
N LEU A 279 13.52 -12.72 30.97
CA LEU A 279 13.79 -11.27 31.02
C LEU A 279 12.81 -10.51 31.94
N ARG A 280 12.04 -11.20 32.79
CA ARG A 280 11.01 -10.57 33.62
C ARG A 280 11.56 -9.60 34.65
N ASP A 281 12.80 -9.77 35.07
CA ASP A 281 13.46 -8.88 36.04
C ASP A 281 14.02 -7.61 35.38
N LEU A 282 14.21 -7.61 34.07
CA LEU A 282 14.68 -6.42 33.36
C LEU A 282 13.56 -5.35 33.29
N PRO A 283 13.88 -4.08 33.54
CA PRO A 283 12.93 -2.98 33.45
C PRO A 283 12.67 -2.58 31.99
N LEU A 284 12.13 -3.53 31.20
CA LEU A 284 11.61 -3.30 29.85
C LEU A 284 10.36 -2.40 29.93
N VAL A 285 10.25 -1.46 29.02
CA VAL A 285 9.12 -0.53 28.93
C VAL A 285 8.56 -0.51 27.50
N THR A 286 7.23 -0.36 27.37
CA THR A 286 6.58 -0.06 26.10
C THR A 286 6.33 1.43 25.98
N ILE A 287 6.61 2.03 24.79
CA ILE A 287 6.45 3.47 24.51
C ILE A 287 5.72 3.62 23.19
N ASP A 288 4.46 4.10 23.23
CA ASP A 288 3.60 4.17 22.06
C ASP A 288 2.60 5.34 22.17
N GLY A 289 1.70 5.50 21.20
CA GLY A 289 0.62 6.47 21.22
C GLY A 289 -0.37 6.24 22.38
N GLU A 290 -1.16 7.27 22.75
CA GLU A 290 -2.08 7.16 23.89
C GLU A 290 -3.20 6.16 23.67
N THR A 291 -3.67 6.01 22.43
CA THR A 291 -4.79 5.15 22.06
C THR A 291 -4.38 3.73 21.66
N ALA A 292 -3.07 3.46 21.55
CA ALA A 292 -2.55 2.15 21.18
C ALA A 292 -2.92 1.07 22.21
N LYS A 293 -3.27 -0.12 21.71
CA LYS A 293 -3.60 -1.31 22.50
C LYS A 293 -2.77 -2.53 22.10
N ASP A 294 -2.19 -2.50 20.92
CA ASP A 294 -1.43 -3.56 20.25
C ASP A 294 0.08 -3.26 20.33
N PHE A 295 0.65 -3.40 21.55
CA PHE A 295 2.06 -3.12 21.79
C PHE A 295 2.94 -4.21 21.19
N ASP A 296 3.56 -3.91 20.05
CA ASP A 296 4.48 -4.82 19.35
C ASP A 296 5.85 -4.90 20.03
N ASP A 297 6.34 -3.79 20.63
CA ASP A 297 7.72 -3.64 21.07
C ASP A 297 7.87 -3.16 22.51
N ALA A 298 8.94 -3.61 23.15
CA ALA A 298 9.43 -3.12 24.42
C ALA A 298 10.95 -2.96 24.36
N VAL A 299 11.46 -1.92 25.00
CA VAL A 299 12.86 -1.53 24.91
C VAL A 299 13.51 -1.44 26.29
N TYR A 300 14.82 -1.77 26.32
CA TYR A 300 15.69 -1.63 27.50
C TYR A 300 17.10 -1.29 27.05
N ALA A 301 17.76 -0.37 27.72
CA ALA A 301 19.16 -0.07 27.48
C ALA A 301 19.96 0.03 28.78
N GLU A 302 21.20 -0.44 28.75
CA GLU A 302 22.17 -0.30 29.83
C GLU A 302 23.53 0.18 29.31
N LYS A 303 24.27 0.89 30.13
CA LYS A 303 25.66 1.24 29.82
C LYS A 303 26.53 0.00 29.80
N LYS A 304 27.33 -0.18 28.72
CA LYS A 304 28.29 -1.29 28.63
C LYS A 304 29.65 -0.80 28.15
N GLY A 305 30.57 -0.61 29.09
CA GLY A 305 31.85 0.01 28.82
C GLY A 305 31.71 1.45 28.33
N LYS A 306 32.26 1.76 27.15
CA LYS A 306 32.11 3.08 26.52
C LYS A 306 30.85 3.24 25.66
N GLY A 307 30.04 2.19 25.51
CA GLY A 307 28.83 2.18 24.73
C GLY A 307 27.63 1.69 25.51
N TRP A 308 26.73 0.96 24.87
CA TRP A 308 25.49 0.48 25.43
C TRP A 308 25.21 -0.97 25.05
N ARG A 309 24.39 -1.64 25.82
CA ARG A 309 23.60 -2.79 25.44
C ARG A 309 22.17 -2.31 25.24
N LEU A 310 21.60 -2.58 24.05
CA LEU A 310 20.20 -2.33 23.74
C LEU A 310 19.50 -3.66 23.56
N ILE A 311 18.36 -3.83 24.22
CA ILE A 311 17.44 -4.93 24.04
C ILE A 311 16.18 -4.38 23.40
N VAL A 312 15.80 -4.93 22.25
CA VAL A 312 14.51 -4.72 21.60
C VAL A 312 13.77 -6.04 21.64
N ALA A 313 12.69 -6.08 22.42
CA ALA A 313 11.85 -7.26 22.60
C ALA A 313 10.55 -7.06 21.81
N ILE A 314 10.28 -7.94 20.85
CA ILE A 314 9.14 -7.87 19.95
C ILE A 314 8.17 -9.00 20.26
N ALA A 315 6.88 -8.72 20.26
CA ALA A 315 5.81 -9.69 20.49
C ALA A 315 6.00 -10.96 19.65
N ASP A 316 6.01 -12.13 20.27
CA ASP A 316 6.23 -13.40 19.57
C ASP A 316 4.93 -13.97 18.97
N VAL A 317 4.37 -13.22 18.00
CA VAL A 317 3.14 -13.58 17.27
C VAL A 317 3.29 -14.95 16.60
N SER A 318 4.48 -15.26 16.08
CA SER A 318 4.75 -16.53 15.39
C SER A 318 4.71 -17.78 16.29
N HIS A 319 4.51 -17.61 17.60
CA HIS A 319 4.22 -18.71 18.53
C HIS A 319 2.74 -19.09 18.49
N TYR A 320 1.86 -18.14 18.24
CA TYR A 320 0.40 -18.32 18.25
C TYR A 320 -0.18 -18.51 16.85
N VAL A 321 0.39 -17.86 15.84
CA VAL A 321 -0.03 -17.91 14.44
C VAL A 321 0.94 -18.82 13.68
N LEU A 322 0.49 -20.08 13.46
CA LEU A 322 1.33 -21.07 12.80
C LEU A 322 1.17 -21.03 11.28
N PRO A 323 2.20 -21.39 10.50
CA PRO A 323 2.11 -21.41 9.04
C PRO A 323 0.96 -22.29 8.54
N GLY A 324 0.05 -21.72 7.77
CA GLY A 324 -1.06 -22.41 7.12
C GLY A 324 -2.29 -22.65 7.99
N ASP A 325 -2.32 -22.17 9.24
CA ASP A 325 -3.54 -22.21 10.07
C ASP A 325 -4.55 -21.11 9.65
N ALA A 326 -5.75 -21.10 10.22
CA ALA A 326 -6.79 -20.16 9.83
C ALA A 326 -6.42 -18.70 10.13
N LEU A 327 -5.67 -18.43 11.20
CA LEU A 327 -5.14 -17.10 11.52
C LEU A 327 -4.11 -16.65 10.48
N ASP A 328 -3.22 -17.56 10.03
CA ASP A 328 -2.20 -17.27 9.04
C ASP A 328 -2.81 -16.96 7.66
N VAL A 329 -3.78 -17.77 7.24
CA VAL A 329 -4.52 -17.56 5.98
C VAL A 329 -5.20 -16.19 5.99
N GLY A 330 -5.89 -15.83 7.06
CA GLY A 330 -6.51 -14.52 7.22
C GLY A 330 -5.49 -13.37 7.30
N ALA A 331 -4.33 -13.59 7.92
CA ALA A 331 -3.28 -12.59 8.02
C ALA A 331 -2.59 -12.32 6.67
N ILE A 332 -2.37 -13.33 5.82
CA ILE A 332 -1.86 -13.17 4.44
C ILE A 332 -2.82 -12.34 3.60
N GLU A 333 -4.11 -12.62 3.68
CA GLU A 333 -5.14 -11.92 2.91
C GLU A 333 -5.23 -10.44 3.28
N ARG A 334 -5.14 -10.13 4.58
CA ARG A 334 -5.12 -8.77 5.10
C ARG A 334 -3.80 -8.06 4.81
N GLY A 335 -2.69 -8.75 5.02
CA GLY A 335 -1.31 -8.27 4.86
C GLY A 335 -0.85 -7.32 5.96
N ASN A 336 -1.73 -6.46 6.44
CA ASN A 336 -1.47 -5.52 7.52
C ASN A 336 -2.76 -5.05 8.21
N SER A 337 -2.65 -4.49 9.42
CA SER A 337 -3.74 -3.74 10.06
C SER A 337 -3.95 -2.41 9.34
N VAL A 338 -5.20 -1.93 9.29
CA VAL A 338 -5.57 -0.65 8.68
C VAL A 338 -6.13 0.27 9.76
N TYR A 339 -5.52 1.44 9.91
CA TYR A 339 -5.87 2.41 10.93
C TYR A 339 -6.67 3.57 10.33
N PHE A 340 -8.00 3.53 10.50
CA PHE A 340 -8.87 4.64 10.16
C PHE A 340 -9.05 5.56 11.37
N PRO A 341 -9.34 6.84 11.17
CA PRO A 341 -9.81 7.68 12.26
C PRO A 341 -11.01 6.99 12.96
N ARG A 342 -10.93 6.72 14.27
CA ARG A 342 -11.93 6.07 15.12
C ARG A 342 -12.10 4.54 14.99
N ARG A 343 -11.55 3.86 13.96
CA ARG A 343 -11.69 2.41 13.80
C ARG A 343 -10.41 1.78 13.26
N VAL A 344 -10.02 0.68 13.87
CA VAL A 344 -8.92 -0.16 13.39
C VAL A 344 -9.50 -1.44 12.78
N ILE A 345 -9.01 -1.82 11.60
CA ILE A 345 -9.25 -3.14 11.02
C ILE A 345 -7.98 -3.96 11.26
N PRO A 346 -7.94 -4.80 12.28
CA PRO A 346 -6.71 -5.47 12.67
C PRO A 346 -6.37 -6.64 11.73
N MET A 347 -5.09 -6.92 11.57
CA MET A 347 -4.60 -8.08 10.84
C MET A 347 -4.97 -9.41 11.52
N LEU A 348 -4.96 -9.41 12.84
CA LEU A 348 -5.28 -10.57 13.68
C LEU A 348 -6.48 -10.27 14.58
N PRO A 349 -7.28 -11.27 14.99
CA PRO A 349 -8.36 -11.07 15.97
C PRO A 349 -7.87 -10.36 17.24
N GLU A 350 -8.75 -9.55 17.86
CA GLU A 350 -8.38 -8.74 19.03
C GLU A 350 -7.91 -9.57 20.23
N ALA A 351 -8.37 -10.82 20.37
CA ALA A 351 -7.87 -11.75 21.37
C ALA A 351 -6.35 -11.97 21.27
N LEU A 352 -5.78 -11.86 20.06
CA LEU A 352 -4.36 -11.92 19.83
C LEU A 352 -3.75 -10.51 19.82
N SER A 353 -4.21 -9.62 18.95
CA SER A 353 -3.58 -8.31 18.71
C SER A 353 -3.59 -7.40 19.94
N ASN A 354 -4.73 -7.28 20.63
CA ASN A 354 -4.88 -6.50 21.85
C ASN A 354 -4.70 -7.36 23.11
N GLY A 355 -4.67 -8.69 22.96
CA GLY A 355 -4.66 -9.68 24.03
C GLY A 355 -3.28 -10.27 24.31
N ILE A 356 -3.12 -11.58 23.99
CA ILE A 356 -1.94 -12.37 24.40
C ILE A 356 -0.65 -11.93 23.71
N CYS A 357 -0.71 -11.38 22.49
CA CYS A 357 0.46 -10.89 21.77
C CYS A 357 0.91 -9.52 22.25
N SER A 358 -0.02 -8.63 22.61
CA SER A 358 0.31 -7.27 23.05
C SER A 358 1.17 -7.28 24.32
N LEU A 359 2.30 -6.58 24.30
CA LEU A 359 3.25 -6.47 25.41
C LEU A 359 2.73 -5.55 26.53
N MET A 360 1.54 -5.88 27.03
CA MET A 360 0.86 -5.14 28.08
C MET A 360 1.69 -5.05 29.37
N PRO A 361 1.57 -3.95 30.13
CA PRO A 361 2.29 -3.79 31.39
C PRO A 361 1.83 -4.79 32.46
N GLU A 362 2.73 -5.15 33.36
CA GLU A 362 2.46 -5.95 34.57
C GLU A 362 1.98 -7.40 34.28
N VAL A 363 2.19 -7.92 33.06
CA VAL A 363 1.85 -9.29 32.70
C VAL A 363 2.97 -9.97 31.93
N GLU A 364 3.08 -11.29 32.08
CA GLU A 364 4.04 -12.11 31.31
C GLU A 364 3.63 -12.15 29.83
N ARG A 365 4.59 -11.94 28.95
CA ARG A 365 4.45 -12.04 27.50
C ARG A 365 5.63 -12.76 26.85
N LEU A 366 5.35 -13.46 25.76
CA LEU A 366 6.37 -14.09 24.93
C LEU A 366 6.90 -13.07 23.92
N CYS A 367 8.21 -13.03 23.76
CA CYS A 367 8.85 -12.15 22.82
C CYS A 367 10.02 -12.80 22.07
N MET A 368 10.33 -12.23 20.90
CA MET A 368 11.58 -12.43 20.17
C MET A 368 12.47 -11.22 20.42
N VAL A 369 13.67 -11.46 20.85
CA VAL A 369 14.59 -10.40 21.31
C VAL A 369 15.70 -10.21 20.30
N CYS A 370 16.00 -8.95 20.00
CA CYS A 370 17.24 -8.50 19.38
C CYS A 370 18.08 -7.81 20.46
N ASP A 371 19.18 -8.46 20.92
CA ASP A 371 20.08 -7.98 21.96
C ASP A 371 21.36 -7.47 21.29
N MET A 372 21.57 -6.18 21.33
CA MET A 372 22.63 -5.47 20.58
C MET A 372 23.67 -4.85 21.47
N GLN A 373 24.94 -4.89 21.05
CA GLN A 373 26.02 -4.11 21.64
C GLN A 373 26.33 -2.92 20.73
N VAL A 374 26.07 -1.72 21.22
CA VAL A 374 26.21 -0.47 20.49
C VAL A 374 27.43 0.29 21.00
N SER A 375 28.24 0.82 20.08
CA SER A 375 29.42 1.62 20.40
C SER A 375 29.04 3.02 20.87
N ALA A 376 29.95 3.75 21.49
CA ALA A 376 29.76 5.15 21.86
C ALA A 376 29.41 6.10 20.68
N LYS A 377 29.63 5.65 19.44
CA LYS A 377 29.30 6.38 18.20
C LYS A 377 28.02 5.89 17.53
N GLY A 378 27.18 5.10 18.22
CA GLY A 378 25.91 4.60 17.65
C GLY A 378 26.04 3.42 16.68
N ALA A 379 27.25 2.85 16.46
CA ALA A 379 27.42 1.71 15.57
C ALA A 379 27.16 0.37 16.29
N ILE A 380 26.35 -0.50 15.70
CA ILE A 380 26.09 -1.86 16.20
C ILE A 380 27.34 -2.70 15.95
N LYS A 381 27.88 -3.32 17.01
CA LYS A 381 29.10 -4.15 16.94
C LYS A 381 28.81 -5.65 16.93
N LYS A 382 27.82 -6.06 17.71
CA LYS A 382 27.36 -7.44 17.84
C LYS A 382 25.87 -7.42 18.14
N TYR A 383 25.21 -8.45 17.72
CA TYR A 383 23.83 -8.70 18.09
C TYR A 383 23.59 -10.21 18.23
N ARG A 384 22.49 -10.58 18.89
CA ARG A 384 21.96 -11.94 18.92
C ARG A 384 20.45 -11.90 18.97
N PHE A 385 19.82 -12.89 18.33
CA PHE A 385 18.39 -13.12 18.45
C PHE A 385 18.14 -14.32 19.35
N TYR A 386 17.10 -14.23 20.17
CA TYR A 386 16.64 -15.36 20.98
C TYR A 386 15.19 -15.16 21.42
N PRO A 387 14.42 -16.24 21.63
CA PRO A 387 13.09 -16.16 22.20
C PRO A 387 13.17 -15.95 23.72
N ALA A 388 12.27 -15.15 24.27
CA ALA A 388 12.26 -14.84 25.71
C ALA A 388 10.85 -14.75 26.28
N VAL A 389 10.79 -14.70 27.64
CA VAL A 389 9.62 -14.28 28.41
C VAL A 389 9.95 -12.98 29.07
N MET A 390 9.09 -12.01 28.94
CA MET A 390 9.28 -10.66 29.51
C MET A 390 8.08 -10.23 30.36
N HIS A 391 8.31 -9.17 31.12
CA HIS A 391 7.30 -8.49 31.91
C HIS A 391 7.53 -6.97 31.79
N SER A 392 6.65 -6.27 31.07
CA SER A 392 6.79 -4.82 30.91
C SER A 392 6.54 -4.12 32.23
N LYS A 393 7.47 -3.22 32.63
CA LYS A 393 7.38 -2.49 33.92
C LYS A 393 6.55 -1.23 33.84
N ALA A 394 6.34 -0.70 32.64
CA ALA A 394 5.51 0.48 32.44
C ALA A 394 5.01 0.55 30.98
N ARG A 395 3.75 0.97 30.83
CA ARG A 395 3.23 1.47 29.55
C ARG A 395 3.37 2.99 29.55
N LEU A 396 4.28 3.50 28.73
CA LEU A 396 4.55 4.91 28.56
C LEU A 396 3.96 5.41 27.24
N THR A 397 3.74 6.73 27.16
CA THR A 397 3.39 7.38 25.89
C THR A 397 4.52 8.29 25.44
N TYR A 398 4.60 8.57 24.13
CA TYR A 398 5.59 9.52 23.60
C TYR A 398 5.57 10.86 24.33
N ALA A 399 4.37 11.36 24.67
CA ALA A 399 4.21 12.61 25.42
C ALA A 399 4.80 12.52 26.84
N LYS A 400 4.51 11.42 27.57
CA LYS A 400 5.05 11.19 28.93
C LYS A 400 6.56 11.05 28.93
N VAL A 401 7.11 10.28 27.99
CA VAL A 401 8.57 10.11 27.88
C VAL A 401 9.25 11.44 27.58
N TRP A 402 8.65 12.23 26.66
CA TRP A 402 9.17 13.55 26.35
C TRP A 402 9.12 14.51 27.56
N ASP A 403 8.03 14.49 28.31
CA ASP A 403 7.90 15.29 29.54
C ASP A 403 8.95 14.88 30.58
N MET A 404 9.15 13.58 30.85
CA MET A 404 10.19 13.09 31.77
C MET A 404 11.60 13.52 31.36
N VAL A 405 11.89 13.56 30.04
CA VAL A 405 13.20 14.01 29.52
C VAL A 405 13.38 15.53 29.72
N GLN A 406 12.30 16.32 29.54
CA GLN A 406 12.36 17.78 29.68
C GLN A 406 12.31 18.22 31.16
N HIS A 407 11.57 17.50 32.00
CA HIS A 407 11.32 17.81 33.40
C HIS A 407 11.64 16.61 34.29
N PRO A 408 12.95 16.29 34.52
CA PRO A 408 13.35 15.09 35.29
C PRO A 408 12.83 15.08 36.74
N ASP A 409 12.54 16.24 37.30
CA ASP A 409 11.98 16.42 38.66
C ASP A 409 10.46 16.66 38.66
N GLY A 410 9.79 16.55 37.45
CA GLY A 410 8.38 16.81 37.30
C GLY A 410 7.48 15.68 37.85
N GLU A 411 6.18 15.94 37.93
CA GLU A 411 5.20 14.99 38.47
C GLU A 411 5.20 13.64 37.72
N ILE A 412 5.30 13.66 36.36
CA ILE A 412 5.33 12.43 35.55
C ILE A 412 6.63 11.66 35.83
N ALA A 413 7.78 12.32 35.94
CA ALA A 413 9.05 11.69 36.28
C ALA A 413 9.00 11.04 37.66
N GLN A 414 8.40 11.71 38.68
CA GLN A 414 8.17 11.15 40.00
C GLN A 414 7.26 9.93 40.01
N GLN A 415 6.16 9.94 39.22
CA GLN A 415 5.26 8.80 39.06
C GLN A 415 5.97 7.56 38.49
N TYR A 416 6.90 7.77 37.57
CA TYR A 416 7.63 6.71 36.86
C TYR A 416 9.10 6.60 37.32
N GLN A 417 9.41 7.02 38.55
CA GLN A 417 10.78 7.05 39.12
C GLN A 417 11.52 5.70 38.99
N HIS A 418 10.78 4.59 39.08
CA HIS A 418 11.33 3.22 38.96
C HIS A 418 11.88 2.87 37.57
N VAL A 419 11.47 3.57 36.51
CA VAL A 419 11.94 3.38 35.12
C VAL A 419 12.69 4.60 34.57
N LEU A 420 12.75 5.72 35.30
CA LEU A 420 13.41 6.95 34.87
C LEU A 420 14.88 6.75 34.45
N PRO A 421 15.73 5.99 35.20
CA PRO A 421 17.10 5.73 34.79
C PRO A 421 17.23 5.00 33.46
N GLN A 422 16.20 4.23 33.08
CA GLN A 422 16.16 3.55 31.79
C GLN A 422 15.86 4.54 30.67
N ILE A 423 14.93 5.45 30.90
CA ILE A 423 14.57 6.50 29.94
C ILE A 423 15.78 7.39 29.65
N ASP A 424 16.51 7.79 30.68
CA ASP A 424 17.77 8.58 30.54
C ASP A 424 18.82 7.84 29.71
N THR A 425 18.97 6.52 29.97
CA THR A 425 19.91 5.69 29.24
C THR A 425 19.51 5.51 27.77
N LEU A 426 18.22 5.29 27.52
CA LEU A 426 17.66 5.19 26.16
C LEU A 426 17.81 6.52 25.41
N TYR A 427 17.58 7.65 26.07
CA TYR A 427 17.73 8.97 25.46
C TYR A 427 19.20 9.28 25.12
N ALA A 428 20.13 8.90 26.00
CA ALA A 428 21.57 9.03 25.74
C ALA A 428 22.02 8.13 24.54
N LEU A 429 21.47 6.93 24.42
CA LEU A 429 21.69 6.04 23.29
C LEU A 429 21.09 6.61 22.01
N PHE A 430 19.86 7.13 22.06
CA PHE A 430 19.21 7.80 20.93
C PHE A 430 20.07 8.93 20.34
N LYS A 431 20.67 9.79 21.19
CA LYS A 431 21.58 10.84 20.71
C LYS A 431 22.77 10.27 19.92
N ALA A 432 23.29 9.11 20.33
CA ALA A 432 24.37 8.46 19.60
C ALA A 432 23.89 7.86 18.25
N PHE A 433 22.69 7.30 18.23
CA PHE A 433 22.08 6.80 16.97
C PHE A 433 21.75 7.95 15.99
N SER A 434 21.19 9.05 16.49
CA SER A 434 20.88 10.23 15.67
C SER A 434 22.16 10.82 15.04
N ALA A 435 23.25 10.89 15.81
CA ALA A 435 24.55 11.30 15.26
C ALA A 435 25.08 10.31 14.22
N ALA A 436 24.90 9.00 14.43
CA ALA A 436 25.28 7.98 13.44
C ALA A 436 24.40 8.03 12.18
N ARG A 437 23.10 8.33 12.32
CA ARG A 437 22.16 8.55 11.20
C ARG A 437 22.63 9.71 10.31
N ALA A 438 22.99 10.84 10.91
CA ALA A 438 23.52 11.99 10.18
C ALA A 438 24.82 11.67 9.41
N VAL A 439 25.75 10.93 10.07
CA VAL A 439 27.00 10.49 9.41
C VAL A 439 26.74 9.51 8.26
N ARG A 440 25.74 8.65 8.36
CA ARG A 440 25.34 7.70 7.32
C ARG A 440 24.70 8.41 6.11
N GLY A 441 24.18 9.63 6.29
CA GLY A 441 23.51 10.38 5.23
C GLY A 441 22.11 9.87 4.96
N ALA A 442 21.39 9.39 5.97
CA ALA A 442 19.97 9.05 5.83
C ALA A 442 19.15 10.31 5.57
N ILE A 443 18.18 10.22 4.65
CA ILE A 443 17.29 11.32 4.31
C ILE A 443 16.28 11.51 5.45
N ASP A 444 16.07 12.76 5.88
CA ASP A 444 15.07 13.11 6.90
C ASP A 444 14.16 14.22 6.35
N PHE A 445 12.95 13.84 5.91
CA PHE A 445 11.95 14.79 5.46
C PHE A 445 11.08 15.24 6.65
N GLU A 446 10.93 16.52 6.84
CA GLU A 446 10.01 17.09 7.81
C GLU A 446 8.64 17.29 7.15
N THR A 447 7.76 16.29 7.27
CA THR A 447 6.37 16.36 6.79
C THR A 447 5.43 16.66 7.95
N ILE A 448 4.42 17.51 7.70
CA ILE A 448 3.36 17.79 8.68
C ILE A 448 2.30 16.71 8.56
N GLU A 449 2.21 15.84 9.56
CA GLU A 449 1.10 14.92 9.73
C GLU A 449 -0.02 15.58 10.52
N THR A 450 -1.28 15.25 10.25
CA THR A 450 -2.43 15.82 10.94
C THR A 450 -3.28 14.75 11.59
N GLU A 451 -3.76 15.05 12.79
CA GLU A 451 -4.72 14.24 13.54
C GLU A 451 -6.09 14.93 13.57
N MET A 452 -7.14 14.14 13.36
CA MET A 452 -8.52 14.60 13.47
C MET A 452 -9.05 14.29 14.87
N ARG A 453 -9.46 15.32 15.60
CA ARG A 453 -10.12 15.19 16.89
C ARG A 453 -11.62 15.28 16.74
N PHE A 454 -12.33 14.33 17.33
CA PHE A 454 -13.77 14.20 17.21
C PHE A 454 -14.48 14.67 18.48
N ASP A 455 -15.70 15.14 18.33
CA ASP A 455 -16.62 15.42 19.42
C ASP A 455 -17.38 14.15 19.88
N GLU A 456 -18.26 14.30 20.88
CA GLU A 456 -19.06 13.21 21.42
C GLU A 456 -20.07 12.62 20.40
N ASN A 457 -20.40 13.37 19.36
CA ASN A 457 -21.31 12.95 18.28
C ASN A 457 -20.58 12.32 17.11
N GLY A 458 -19.22 12.22 17.17
CA GLY A 458 -18.40 11.69 16.10
C GLY A 458 -18.16 12.66 14.94
N LYS A 459 -18.45 13.96 15.10
CA LYS A 459 -18.07 14.99 14.15
C LYS A 459 -16.64 15.48 14.44
N ILE A 460 -15.93 15.90 13.39
CA ILE A 460 -14.60 16.49 13.57
C ILE A 460 -14.75 17.82 14.30
N LYS A 461 -14.14 17.91 15.48
CA LYS A 461 -14.03 19.13 16.27
C LYS A 461 -12.94 20.04 15.72
N GLU A 462 -11.77 19.48 15.49
CA GLU A 462 -10.59 20.18 15.00
C GLU A 462 -9.62 19.22 14.28
N ILE A 463 -8.81 19.77 13.38
CA ILE A 463 -7.70 19.07 12.73
C ILE A 463 -6.43 19.75 13.22
N VAL A 464 -5.56 18.98 13.89
CA VAL A 464 -4.35 19.51 14.53
C VAL A 464 -3.10 18.85 13.94
N PRO A 465 -1.96 19.55 13.86
CA PRO A 465 -0.71 18.95 13.44
C PRO A 465 -0.18 18.02 14.56
N VAL A 466 0.33 16.86 14.15
CA VAL A 466 1.04 15.94 15.05
C VAL A 466 2.46 16.44 15.23
N ILE A 467 2.80 16.78 16.46
CA ILE A 467 4.15 17.23 16.80
C ILE A 467 5.00 16.01 17.14
N ARG A 468 5.91 15.63 16.24
CA ARG A 468 6.92 14.59 16.51
C ARG A 468 8.01 15.15 17.41
N ASN A 469 8.20 14.53 18.59
CA ASN A 469 9.26 14.85 19.53
C ASN A 469 10.36 13.78 19.52
N ASP A 470 11.42 13.99 20.32
CA ASP A 470 12.55 13.07 20.37
C ASP A 470 12.18 11.67 20.89
N ALA A 471 11.10 11.53 21.67
CA ALA A 471 10.64 10.21 22.11
C ALA A 471 10.14 9.33 20.95
N HIS A 472 9.48 9.92 19.93
CA HIS A 472 9.12 9.22 18.70
C HIS A 472 10.37 8.76 17.95
N LYS A 473 11.34 9.66 17.76
CA LYS A 473 12.60 9.38 17.07
C LYS A 473 13.45 8.34 17.83
N LEU A 474 13.39 8.33 19.16
CA LEU A 474 14.08 7.34 20.00
C LEU A 474 13.62 5.92 19.68
N ILE A 475 12.30 5.70 19.69
CA ILE A 475 11.73 4.39 19.36
C ILE A 475 12.01 4.02 17.91
N GLU A 476 11.85 4.97 16.98
CA GLU A 476 12.18 4.77 15.56
C GLU A 476 13.62 4.25 15.40
N GLU A 477 14.62 4.88 16.03
CA GLU A 477 16.01 4.45 15.92
C GLU A 477 16.25 3.07 16.56
N CYS A 478 15.58 2.74 17.68
CA CYS A 478 15.65 1.40 18.26
C CYS A 478 15.09 0.34 17.30
N MET A 479 13.96 0.63 16.66
CA MET A 479 13.31 -0.26 15.68
C MET A 479 14.15 -0.40 14.41
N LEU A 480 14.71 0.69 13.89
CA LEU A 480 15.63 0.66 12.75
C LEU A 480 16.85 -0.23 13.04
N ALA A 481 17.44 -0.11 14.24
CA ALA A 481 18.57 -0.93 14.64
C ALA A 481 18.24 -2.42 14.67
N ALA A 482 17.08 -2.80 15.22
CA ALA A 482 16.62 -4.19 15.25
C ALA A 482 16.32 -4.74 13.84
N ASN A 483 15.68 -3.94 12.98
CA ASN A 483 15.35 -4.29 11.59
C ASN A 483 16.62 -4.53 10.74
N VAL A 484 17.66 -3.71 10.93
CA VAL A 484 18.96 -3.90 10.26
C VAL A 484 19.62 -5.20 10.70
N CYS A 485 19.61 -5.50 12.01
CA CYS A 485 20.14 -6.77 12.53
C CYS A 485 19.36 -7.96 11.98
N ALA A 486 18.03 -7.83 11.80
CA ALA A 486 17.20 -8.87 11.21
C ALA A 486 17.53 -9.10 9.72
N ALA A 487 17.81 -8.03 8.95
CA ALA A 487 18.27 -8.17 7.58
C ALA A 487 19.66 -8.84 7.50
N ASP A 488 20.59 -8.45 8.37
CA ASP A 488 21.95 -8.97 8.41
C ASP A 488 21.99 -10.47 8.76
N ILE A 489 21.21 -10.94 9.73
CA ILE A 489 21.17 -12.39 10.06
C ILE A 489 20.61 -13.22 8.91
N LEU A 490 19.60 -12.72 8.16
CA LEU A 490 19.04 -13.41 7.00
C LEU A 490 20.10 -13.57 5.90
N ILE A 491 20.85 -12.51 5.60
CA ILE A 491 21.96 -12.54 4.63
C ILE A 491 23.09 -13.44 5.10
N THR A 492 23.56 -13.26 6.33
CA THR A 492 24.69 -14.01 6.87
C THR A 492 24.42 -15.53 6.95
N LYS A 493 23.15 -15.90 7.12
CA LYS A 493 22.70 -17.30 7.16
C LYS A 493 22.16 -17.82 5.83
N GLU A 494 22.24 -16.99 4.77
CA GLU A 494 21.75 -17.34 3.42
C GLU A 494 20.32 -17.88 3.45
N HIS A 495 19.47 -17.23 4.25
CA HIS A 495 18.06 -17.62 4.38
C HIS A 495 17.20 -16.69 3.52
N GLU A 496 16.47 -17.26 2.56
CA GLU A 496 15.51 -16.53 1.77
C GLU A 496 14.41 -15.92 2.64
N CYS A 497 14.09 -14.66 2.41
CA CYS A 497 13.00 -13.95 3.07
C CYS A 497 12.66 -12.68 2.27
N VAL A 498 11.70 -11.89 2.75
CA VAL A 498 11.38 -10.60 2.15
C VAL A 498 12.19 -9.47 2.80
N TYR A 499 12.74 -8.61 1.97
CA TYR A 499 13.39 -7.35 2.37
C TYR A 499 12.48 -6.17 2.09
N ARG A 500 12.63 -5.09 2.83
CA ARG A 500 12.01 -3.80 2.52
C ARG A 500 12.96 -3.02 1.63
N VAL A 501 12.71 -3.06 0.35
CA VAL A 501 13.55 -2.47 -0.69
C VAL A 501 13.06 -1.07 -1.02
N HIS A 502 13.97 -0.10 -1.05
CA HIS A 502 13.72 1.24 -1.52
C HIS A 502 14.82 1.63 -2.50
N GLU A 503 14.51 1.54 -3.80
CA GLU A 503 15.45 1.90 -4.85
C GLU A 503 15.58 3.43 -4.96
N GLY A 504 16.68 3.91 -5.49
CA GLY A 504 16.88 5.32 -5.80
C GLY A 504 15.89 5.82 -6.85
N PRO A 505 15.97 7.10 -7.22
CA PRO A 505 15.11 7.68 -8.24
C PRO A 505 15.37 7.07 -9.63
N THR A 506 14.31 6.94 -10.44
CA THR A 506 14.46 6.52 -11.84
C THR A 506 15.19 7.60 -12.64
N PRO A 507 15.88 7.24 -13.74
CA PRO A 507 16.59 8.23 -14.59
C PRO A 507 15.69 9.38 -15.04
N GLU A 508 14.45 9.11 -15.44
CA GLU A 508 13.47 10.12 -15.85
C GLU A 508 13.11 11.08 -14.71
N LYS A 509 12.82 10.54 -13.51
CA LYS A 509 12.53 11.36 -12.33
C LYS A 509 13.73 12.20 -11.90
N MET A 510 14.94 11.68 -12.08
CA MET A 510 16.19 12.36 -11.80
C MET A 510 16.40 13.55 -12.73
N GLU A 511 16.20 13.35 -14.02
CA GLU A 511 16.32 14.42 -15.03
C GLU A 511 15.33 15.56 -14.76
N ASN A 512 14.07 15.19 -14.45
CA ASN A 512 13.03 16.14 -14.06
C ASN A 512 13.39 16.93 -12.79
N LEU A 513 13.91 16.24 -11.77
CA LEU A 513 14.38 16.90 -10.54
C LEU A 513 15.53 17.86 -10.80
N ARG A 514 16.55 17.45 -11.55
CA ARG A 514 17.70 18.28 -11.87
C ARG A 514 17.32 19.52 -12.66
N THR A 515 16.45 19.36 -13.64
CA THR A 515 15.92 20.46 -14.44
C THR A 515 15.20 21.48 -13.54
N TYR A 516 14.41 20.99 -12.58
CA TYR A 516 13.74 21.84 -11.61
C TYR A 516 14.76 22.54 -10.68
N LEU A 517 15.67 21.81 -10.04
CA LEU A 517 16.68 22.35 -9.12
C LEU A 517 17.52 23.45 -9.80
N LYS A 518 17.94 23.21 -11.05
CA LYS A 518 18.67 24.19 -11.84
C LYS A 518 17.88 25.48 -12.07
N SER A 519 16.55 25.37 -12.24
CA SER A 519 15.68 26.56 -12.43
C SER A 519 15.60 27.46 -11.19
N VAL A 520 15.87 26.89 -9.99
CA VAL A 520 15.89 27.60 -8.69
C VAL A 520 17.31 27.84 -8.15
N GLY A 521 18.33 27.61 -8.99
CA GLY A 521 19.73 27.88 -8.67
C GLY A 521 20.38 26.87 -7.74
N LEU A 522 19.87 25.63 -7.68
CA LEU A 522 20.39 24.53 -6.86
C LEU A 522 20.95 23.42 -7.73
N THR A 523 21.85 22.63 -7.16
CA THR A 523 22.44 21.44 -7.80
C THR A 523 22.41 20.27 -6.82
N LEU A 524 22.02 19.11 -7.30
CA LEU A 524 22.16 17.85 -6.56
C LEU A 524 23.48 17.22 -6.99
N GLU A 525 24.37 17.02 -6.03
CA GLU A 525 25.65 16.35 -6.22
C GLU A 525 25.48 14.85 -6.53
N GLY A 526 26.59 14.12 -6.75
CA GLY A 526 26.56 12.67 -6.98
C GLY A 526 26.45 12.22 -8.46
N GLY A 527 26.58 13.15 -9.44
CA GLY A 527 26.56 12.80 -10.87
C GLY A 527 25.28 12.07 -11.27
N ASP A 528 25.36 11.03 -12.12
CA ASP A 528 24.17 10.32 -12.64
C ASP A 528 23.51 9.40 -11.63
N GLU A 529 24.21 9.03 -10.55
CA GLU A 529 23.72 8.14 -9.51
C GLU A 529 23.93 8.78 -8.11
N PRO A 530 23.14 9.82 -7.76
CA PRO A 530 23.26 10.46 -6.45
C PRO A 530 22.88 9.49 -5.34
N THR A 531 23.59 9.58 -4.23
CA THR A 531 23.35 8.79 -3.02
C THR A 531 22.32 9.47 -2.11
N ALA A 532 21.81 8.75 -1.10
CA ALA A 532 21.00 9.34 -0.05
C ALA A 532 21.72 10.48 0.68
N GLY A 533 23.04 10.36 0.85
CA GLY A 533 23.88 11.40 1.44
C GLY A 533 23.86 12.72 0.66
N ASP A 534 23.86 12.67 -0.68
CA ASP A 534 23.76 13.86 -1.54
C ASP A 534 22.42 14.57 -1.35
N TYR A 535 21.32 13.79 -1.21
CA TYR A 535 20.00 14.31 -0.85
C TYR A 535 19.98 14.95 0.53
N ALA A 536 20.61 14.31 1.53
CA ALA A 536 20.68 14.83 2.89
C ALA A 536 21.45 16.17 2.95
N VAL A 537 22.56 16.28 2.21
CA VAL A 537 23.32 17.52 2.08
C VAL A 537 22.49 18.63 1.45
N LEU A 538 21.77 18.31 0.37
CA LEU A 538 20.89 19.28 -0.30
C LEU A 538 19.75 19.71 0.63
N LEU A 539 19.12 18.78 1.37
CA LEU A 539 18.07 19.09 2.34
C LEU A 539 18.56 20.07 3.41
N GLU A 540 19.78 19.90 3.93
CA GLU A 540 20.33 20.83 4.90
C GLU A 540 20.62 22.21 4.28
N GLN A 541 21.04 22.28 3.02
CA GLN A 541 21.23 23.56 2.32
C GLN A 541 19.92 24.34 2.12
N ILE A 542 18.80 23.62 1.88
CA ILE A 542 17.52 24.29 1.61
C ILE A 542 16.74 24.65 2.88
N LYS A 543 17.11 24.12 4.05
CA LYS A 543 16.36 24.18 5.30
C LYS A 543 15.95 25.59 5.72
N LEU A 544 16.76 26.60 5.43
CA LEU A 544 16.51 28.00 5.79
C LEU A 544 15.90 28.84 4.66
N ARG A 545 15.53 28.21 3.55
CA ARG A 545 14.93 28.90 2.42
C ARG A 545 13.42 29.02 2.59
N ASP A 546 12.82 30.09 2.09
CA ASP A 546 11.35 30.27 2.10
C ASP A 546 10.61 29.20 1.27
N ASP A 547 11.29 28.64 0.23
CA ASP A 547 10.76 27.59 -0.64
C ASP A 547 11.13 26.16 -0.19
N ALA A 548 11.69 25.99 1.03
CA ALA A 548 12.09 24.69 1.57
C ALA A 548 10.98 23.61 1.49
N PRO A 549 9.71 23.88 1.86
CA PRO A 549 8.65 22.87 1.79
C PRO A 549 8.40 22.37 0.37
N LEU A 550 8.49 23.26 -0.62
CA LEU A 550 8.38 22.89 -2.03
C LEU A 550 9.54 22.00 -2.46
N LEU A 551 10.77 22.41 -2.16
CA LEU A 551 11.99 21.67 -2.51
C LEU A 551 11.97 20.29 -1.88
N GLN A 552 11.59 20.16 -0.61
CA GLN A 552 11.40 18.88 0.07
C GLN A 552 10.36 18.01 -0.65
N THR A 553 9.22 18.59 -1.04
CA THR A 553 8.19 17.87 -1.78
C THR A 553 8.70 17.37 -3.15
N MET A 554 9.46 18.19 -3.87
CA MET A 554 10.05 17.80 -5.16
C MET A 554 11.09 16.69 -5.00
N LEU A 555 11.94 16.77 -3.98
CA LEU A 555 12.90 15.73 -3.62
C LEU A 555 12.18 14.42 -3.26
N LEU A 556 11.15 14.46 -2.42
CA LEU A 556 10.36 13.30 -2.04
C LEU A 556 9.69 12.64 -3.26
N ARG A 557 9.08 13.42 -4.14
CA ARG A 557 8.40 12.92 -5.37
C ARG A 557 9.36 12.30 -6.37
N SER A 558 10.64 12.67 -6.34
CA SER A 558 11.66 12.08 -7.20
C SER A 558 11.98 10.65 -6.80
N LEU A 559 11.80 10.28 -5.55
CA LEU A 559 12.13 8.95 -5.05
C LEU A 559 11.18 7.87 -5.58
N SER A 560 11.66 6.64 -5.57
CA SER A 560 10.86 5.45 -5.82
C SER A 560 10.02 5.09 -4.59
N GLN A 561 8.98 4.29 -4.76
CA GLN A 561 8.21 3.78 -3.64
C GLN A 561 8.88 2.51 -3.09
N ALA A 562 8.95 2.39 -1.77
CA ALA A 562 9.46 1.18 -1.13
C ALA A 562 8.52 -0.02 -1.35
N VAL A 563 9.08 -1.20 -1.54
CA VAL A 563 8.36 -2.46 -1.80
C VAL A 563 8.95 -3.61 -0.99
N TYR A 564 8.19 -4.69 -0.84
CA TYR A 564 8.71 -5.95 -0.32
C TYR A 564 9.19 -6.84 -1.47
N SER A 565 10.40 -7.34 -1.37
CA SER A 565 11.03 -8.19 -2.39
C SER A 565 11.98 -9.20 -1.74
N PRO A 566 12.09 -10.43 -2.26
CA PRO A 566 13.13 -11.37 -1.82
C PRO A 566 14.54 -10.98 -2.30
N GLY A 567 14.64 -10.18 -3.38
CA GLY A 567 15.90 -9.62 -3.85
C GLY A 567 16.29 -8.37 -3.06
N ASN A 568 17.36 -8.44 -2.29
CA ASN A 568 17.87 -7.27 -1.58
C ASN A 568 18.50 -6.27 -2.55
N LYS A 569 18.00 -5.03 -2.58
CA LYS A 569 18.56 -3.89 -3.31
C LYS A 569 18.88 -2.70 -2.40
N GLY A 570 18.89 -2.93 -1.10
CA GLY A 570 19.09 -1.91 -0.08
C GLY A 570 17.87 -1.02 0.15
N HIS A 571 18.06 -0.01 1.01
CA HIS A 571 17.04 0.99 1.31
C HIS A 571 17.60 2.40 1.15
N PHE A 572 17.40 3.00 0.00
CA PHE A 572 17.96 4.30 -0.39
C PHE A 572 17.70 5.39 0.66
N GLY A 573 16.44 5.67 1.02
CA GLY A 573 16.11 6.77 1.92
C GLY A 573 16.72 6.64 3.32
N LEU A 574 16.93 5.41 3.82
CA LEU A 574 17.57 5.14 5.11
C LEU A 574 19.09 4.98 5.00
N SER A 575 19.64 4.92 3.79
CA SER A 575 21.06 4.68 3.50
C SER A 575 21.58 3.39 4.16
N TYR A 576 20.82 2.28 4.00
CA TYR A 576 21.19 0.94 4.44
C TYR A 576 21.39 0.01 3.23
N GLU A 577 22.43 -0.82 3.28
CA GLU A 577 22.71 -1.84 2.27
C GLU A 577 21.69 -2.99 2.28
N ALA A 578 21.06 -3.25 3.43
CA ALA A 578 19.99 -4.21 3.60
C ALA A 578 19.05 -3.77 4.72
N TYR A 579 17.75 -3.97 4.49
CA TYR A 579 16.74 -3.61 5.45
C TYR A 579 15.55 -4.56 5.34
N THR A 580 15.01 -5.00 6.47
CA THR A 580 13.76 -5.77 6.52
C THR A 580 12.93 -5.33 7.70
N HIS A 581 11.65 -5.64 7.69
CA HIS A 581 10.76 -5.37 8.80
C HIS A 581 10.71 -6.58 9.75
N PHE A 582 10.95 -6.33 11.04
CA PHE A 582 10.94 -7.34 12.11
C PHE A 582 10.10 -6.90 13.32
N THR A 583 9.91 -5.60 13.50
CA THR A 583 9.51 -5.00 14.78
C THR A 583 8.01 -4.87 15.00
N SER A 584 7.13 -5.27 14.03
CA SER A 584 5.67 -5.11 14.19
C SER A 584 4.87 -6.31 13.66
N PRO A 585 5.07 -7.54 14.17
CA PRO A 585 4.38 -8.74 13.66
C PRO A 585 2.89 -8.83 14.02
N ILE A 586 2.39 -8.04 14.96
CA ILE A 586 0.94 -7.97 15.27
C ILE A 586 0.19 -7.33 14.10
N ARG A 587 0.80 -6.35 13.45
CA ARG A 587 0.15 -5.49 12.46
C ARG A 587 0.75 -5.54 11.06
N ARG A 588 1.85 -6.28 10.82
CA ARG A 588 2.45 -6.46 9.50
C ARG A 588 2.85 -7.92 9.26
N TYR A 589 2.32 -8.49 8.19
CA TYR A 589 2.61 -9.90 7.82
C TYR A 589 4.09 -10.15 7.43
N PRO A 590 4.80 -9.26 6.73
CA PRO A 590 6.23 -9.42 6.47
C PRO A 590 7.07 -9.64 7.72
N ASP A 591 6.77 -8.93 8.81
CA ASP A 591 7.46 -9.09 10.10
C ASP A 591 7.25 -10.49 10.68
N LEU A 592 6.03 -11.03 10.57
CA LEU A 592 5.71 -12.40 10.97
C LEU A 592 6.51 -13.44 10.17
N LEU A 593 6.70 -13.21 8.87
CA LEU A 593 7.56 -14.04 8.01
C LEU A 593 9.02 -14.00 8.47
N VAL A 594 9.54 -12.82 8.78
CA VAL A 594 10.91 -12.63 9.28
C VAL A 594 11.10 -13.30 10.63
N HIS A 595 10.13 -13.23 11.55
CA HIS A 595 10.15 -13.95 12.82
C HIS A 595 10.25 -15.46 12.62
N ARG A 596 9.48 -16.02 11.70
CA ARG A 596 9.52 -17.46 11.35
C ARG A 596 10.87 -17.87 10.77
N ALA A 597 11.43 -17.05 9.88
CA ALA A 597 12.75 -17.28 9.30
C ALA A 597 13.85 -17.24 10.36
N ILE A 598 13.86 -16.24 11.25
CA ILE A 598 14.85 -16.14 12.33
C ILE A 598 14.73 -17.32 13.29
N LYS A 599 13.52 -17.74 13.67
CA LYS A 599 13.33 -18.94 14.50
C LYS A 599 13.88 -20.20 13.84
N ALA A 600 13.64 -20.38 12.54
CA ALA A 600 14.19 -21.50 11.79
C ALA A 600 15.73 -21.47 11.78
N ILE A 601 16.34 -20.29 11.56
CA ILE A 601 17.80 -20.11 11.65
C ILE A 601 18.32 -20.50 13.03
N LEU A 602 17.67 -20.07 14.10
CA LEU A 602 18.06 -20.42 15.48
C LEU A 602 17.97 -21.93 15.76
N ALA A 603 17.02 -22.62 15.10
CA ALA A 603 16.85 -24.07 15.17
C ALA A 603 17.76 -24.83 14.20
N GLY A 604 18.60 -24.15 13.40
CA GLY A 604 19.43 -24.79 12.36
C GLY A 604 18.61 -25.35 11.19
N GLN A 605 17.43 -24.81 10.95
CA GLN A 605 16.48 -25.24 9.91
C GLN A 605 16.26 -24.13 8.88
N LYS A 606 15.64 -24.45 7.75
CA LYS A 606 15.12 -23.46 6.79
C LYS A 606 13.60 -23.37 6.90
N TYR A 607 13.07 -22.16 6.90
CA TYR A 607 11.65 -21.91 6.78
C TYR A 607 11.29 -21.73 5.30
N THR A 608 10.35 -22.53 4.82
CA THR A 608 9.82 -22.43 3.46
C THR A 608 8.32 -22.18 3.55
N PRO A 609 7.81 -21.02 3.13
CA PRO A 609 6.39 -20.73 3.12
C PRO A 609 5.66 -21.52 2.01
N ALA A 610 4.34 -21.64 2.11
CA ALA A 610 3.53 -22.31 1.09
C ALA A 610 3.51 -21.54 -0.25
N MET A 611 3.56 -20.21 -0.21
CA MET A 611 3.69 -19.36 -1.38
C MET A 611 5.16 -19.04 -1.67
N LYS A 612 5.51 -18.83 -2.93
CA LYS A 612 6.85 -18.37 -3.32
C LYS A 612 7.14 -16.99 -2.72
N TRP A 613 8.38 -16.71 -2.41
CA TRP A 613 8.82 -15.45 -1.80
C TRP A 613 8.51 -14.22 -2.67
N GLU A 614 8.61 -14.34 -4.01
CA GLU A 614 8.24 -13.28 -4.95
C GLU A 614 6.75 -12.94 -4.87
N ALA A 615 5.90 -13.97 -4.80
CA ALA A 615 4.46 -13.80 -4.68
C ALA A 615 4.09 -13.18 -3.32
N LEU A 616 4.76 -13.57 -2.23
CA LEU A 616 4.58 -12.97 -0.91
C LEU A 616 5.01 -11.50 -0.88
N GLY A 617 6.16 -11.15 -1.50
CA GLY A 617 6.61 -9.76 -1.61
C GLY A 617 5.62 -8.89 -2.37
N THR A 618 5.10 -9.39 -3.50
CA THR A 618 4.07 -8.72 -4.30
C THR A 618 2.78 -8.56 -3.50
N GLN A 619 2.31 -9.61 -2.81
CA GLN A 619 1.11 -9.57 -1.98
C GLN A 619 1.24 -8.54 -0.86
N CYS A 620 2.34 -8.56 -0.10
CA CYS A 620 2.58 -7.62 1.00
C CYS A 620 2.63 -6.16 0.51
N SER A 621 3.28 -5.92 -0.63
CA SER A 621 3.34 -4.57 -1.23
C SER A 621 1.97 -4.10 -1.73
N MET A 622 1.16 -5.01 -2.29
CA MET A 622 -0.19 -4.70 -2.75
C MET A 622 -1.13 -4.38 -1.58
N THR A 623 -1.09 -5.19 -0.51
CA THR A 623 -1.95 -4.99 0.67
C THR A 623 -1.61 -3.70 1.42
N GLU A 624 -0.33 -3.34 1.51
CA GLU A 624 0.11 -2.06 2.07
C GLU A 624 -0.46 -0.88 1.28
N ARG A 625 -0.30 -0.87 -0.05
CA ARG A 625 -0.88 0.20 -0.91
C ARG A 625 -2.39 0.27 -0.80
N ARG A 626 -3.07 -0.88 -0.76
CA ARG A 626 -4.52 -0.95 -0.57
C ARG A 626 -4.96 -0.29 0.74
N ALA A 627 -4.22 -0.52 1.82
CA ALA A 627 -4.46 0.09 3.12
C ALA A 627 -4.25 1.61 3.10
N ASP A 628 -3.15 2.07 2.46
CA ASP A 628 -2.84 3.50 2.32
C ASP A 628 -3.90 4.23 1.50
N ASP A 629 -4.33 3.66 0.36
CA ASP A 629 -5.35 4.24 -0.49
C ASP A 629 -6.70 4.33 0.24
N ALA A 630 -7.09 3.30 0.97
CA ALA A 630 -8.31 3.29 1.75
C ALA A 630 -8.28 4.33 2.89
N SER A 631 -7.17 4.44 3.61
CA SER A 631 -7.00 5.43 4.69
C SER A 631 -7.03 6.85 4.14
N ARG A 632 -6.43 7.09 2.98
CA ARG A 632 -6.46 8.40 2.29
C ARG A 632 -7.86 8.77 1.83
N ASP A 633 -8.61 7.83 1.28
CA ASP A 633 -10.00 8.07 0.87
C ASP A 633 -10.88 8.49 2.05
N VAL A 634 -10.77 7.78 3.18
CA VAL A 634 -11.51 8.12 4.41
C VAL A 634 -11.11 9.49 4.94
N GLN A 635 -9.82 9.80 4.98
CA GLN A 635 -9.34 11.11 5.42
C GLN A 635 -9.85 12.24 4.51
N ASN A 636 -9.81 12.05 3.19
CA ASN A 636 -10.31 13.03 2.22
C ASN A 636 -11.82 13.24 2.36
N TRP A 637 -12.58 12.17 2.54
CA TRP A 637 -14.02 12.26 2.79
C TRP A 637 -14.32 13.04 4.07
N LEU A 638 -13.64 12.71 5.18
CA LEU A 638 -13.78 13.37 6.46
C LEU A 638 -13.42 14.86 6.39
N LYS A 639 -12.35 15.22 5.67
CA LYS A 639 -11.96 16.60 5.41
C LYS A 639 -13.06 17.37 4.63
N CYS A 640 -13.63 16.74 3.61
CA CYS A 640 -14.76 17.30 2.88
C CYS A 640 -16.00 17.48 3.79
N TYR A 641 -16.31 16.47 4.60
CA TYR A 641 -17.42 16.54 5.56
C TYR A 641 -17.25 17.71 6.54
N TYR A 642 -16.04 17.88 7.09
CA TYR A 642 -15.70 19.00 7.98
C TYR A 642 -15.83 20.36 7.31
N MET A 643 -15.52 20.46 6.02
CA MET A 643 -15.57 21.71 5.26
C MET A 643 -16.97 22.07 4.73
N GLN A 644 -17.95 21.17 4.79
CA GLN A 644 -19.32 21.48 4.34
C GLN A 644 -19.94 22.64 5.12
N ASP A 645 -19.76 22.62 6.44
CA ASP A 645 -20.31 23.67 7.31
C ASP A 645 -19.58 25.03 7.15
N LYS A 646 -18.45 25.05 6.42
CA LYS A 646 -17.57 26.21 6.21
C LYS A 646 -17.68 26.84 4.81
N VAL A 647 -18.69 26.43 4.04
CA VAL A 647 -18.92 27.03 2.73
C VAL A 647 -19.27 28.51 2.89
N GLY A 648 -18.52 29.38 2.19
CA GLY A 648 -18.66 30.81 2.29
C GLY A 648 -17.70 31.49 3.28
N GLU A 649 -16.98 30.74 4.12
CA GLU A 649 -15.94 31.26 5.01
C GLU A 649 -14.65 31.59 4.23
N GLU A 650 -13.85 32.50 4.76
CA GLU A 650 -12.57 32.93 4.19
C GLU A 650 -11.42 32.41 5.03
N PHE A 651 -10.37 31.90 4.37
CA PHE A 651 -9.17 31.38 5.00
C PHE A 651 -7.92 31.90 4.31
N GLU A 652 -6.84 31.98 5.07
CA GLU A 652 -5.48 32.10 4.53
C GLU A 652 -4.88 30.71 4.30
N GLY A 653 -4.05 30.59 3.26
CA GLY A 653 -3.40 29.35 2.94
C GLY A 653 -2.20 29.52 2.03
N VAL A 654 -1.51 28.40 1.82
CA VAL A 654 -0.31 28.30 1.01
C VAL A 654 -0.59 27.45 -0.22
N ILE A 655 -0.16 27.87 -1.39
CA ILE A 655 -0.24 27.07 -2.62
C ILE A 655 0.66 25.83 -2.45
N SER A 656 0.04 24.65 -2.41
CA SER A 656 0.67 23.34 -2.24
C SER A 656 1.03 22.66 -3.56
N ALA A 657 0.26 22.94 -4.62
CA ALA A 657 0.54 22.45 -5.97
C ALA A 657 0.00 23.39 -7.04
N VAL A 658 0.68 23.38 -8.20
CA VAL A 658 0.26 24.16 -9.40
C VAL A 658 0.16 23.19 -10.57
N THR A 659 -0.97 23.28 -11.28
CA THR A 659 -1.30 22.44 -12.44
C THR A 659 -1.79 23.30 -13.60
N GLY A 660 -1.89 22.73 -14.81
CA GLY A 660 -2.41 23.45 -15.96
C GLY A 660 -3.90 23.83 -15.85
N PHE A 661 -4.66 23.26 -14.91
CA PHE A 661 -6.08 23.55 -14.69
C PHE A 661 -6.36 24.37 -13.43
N GLY A 662 -5.32 24.73 -12.64
CA GLY A 662 -5.49 25.55 -11.43
C GLY A 662 -4.43 25.33 -10.37
N ILE A 663 -4.64 25.90 -9.20
CA ILE A 663 -3.75 25.81 -8.04
C ILE A 663 -4.46 25.08 -6.90
N PHE A 664 -3.73 24.25 -6.19
CA PHE A 664 -4.17 23.67 -4.92
C PHE A 664 -3.68 24.53 -3.77
N VAL A 665 -4.53 24.76 -2.80
CA VAL A 665 -4.24 25.61 -1.63
C VAL A 665 -4.46 24.80 -0.37
N LEU A 666 -3.44 24.71 0.46
CA LEU A 666 -3.50 24.12 1.81
C LEU A 666 -3.82 25.24 2.81
N LEU A 667 -4.91 25.11 3.56
CA LEU A 667 -5.36 26.09 4.54
C LEU A 667 -4.55 25.98 5.84
N ASP A 668 -4.11 27.13 6.39
CA ASP A 668 -3.20 27.17 7.55
C ASP A 668 -3.82 26.66 8.85
N GLN A 669 -5.09 26.96 9.09
CA GLN A 669 -5.73 26.69 10.38
C GLN A 669 -6.36 25.29 10.47
N VAL A 670 -6.77 24.74 9.32
CA VAL A 670 -7.55 23.49 9.26
C VAL A 670 -6.84 22.39 8.50
N PHE A 671 -5.68 22.66 7.90
CA PHE A 671 -4.85 21.69 7.16
C PHE A 671 -5.61 20.89 6.09
N VAL A 672 -6.58 21.57 5.45
CA VAL A 672 -7.39 21.02 4.37
C VAL A 672 -6.92 21.62 3.05
N GLU A 673 -6.78 20.79 2.03
CA GLU A 673 -6.40 21.20 0.68
C GLU A 673 -7.63 21.29 -0.22
N GLY A 674 -7.70 22.33 -1.06
CA GLY A 674 -8.74 22.49 -2.07
C GLY A 674 -8.23 23.14 -3.35
N LEU A 675 -9.03 23.09 -4.41
CA LEU A 675 -8.68 23.57 -5.74
C LEU A 675 -9.23 24.97 -5.99
N VAL A 676 -8.40 25.91 -6.41
CA VAL A 676 -8.80 27.11 -7.14
C VAL A 676 -8.62 26.83 -8.61
N HIS A 677 -9.73 26.70 -9.34
CA HIS A 677 -9.68 26.42 -10.77
C HIS A 677 -9.10 27.63 -11.52
N ILE A 678 -8.43 27.37 -12.66
CA ILE A 678 -7.76 28.41 -13.45
C ILE A 678 -8.72 29.56 -13.86
N SER A 679 -10.02 29.28 -14.03
CA SER A 679 -11.03 30.29 -14.32
C SER A 679 -11.31 31.28 -13.16
N GLU A 680 -10.95 30.89 -11.93
CA GLU A 680 -11.14 31.64 -10.69
C GLU A 680 -9.88 32.43 -10.29
N LEU A 681 -8.78 32.33 -11.06
CA LEU A 681 -7.54 33.04 -10.82
C LEU A 681 -7.59 34.52 -11.33
N GLY A 682 -8.66 34.91 -12.01
CA GLY A 682 -8.88 36.25 -12.52
C GLY A 682 -9.24 36.30 -14.02
N THR A 683 -9.30 37.49 -14.59
CA THR A 683 -9.72 37.71 -15.98
C THR A 683 -8.56 37.66 -16.98
N ASP A 684 -7.45 37.05 -16.62
CA ASP A 684 -6.25 36.87 -17.45
C ASP A 684 -6.16 35.46 -18.05
N TYR A 685 -5.36 35.30 -19.09
CA TYR A 685 -5.01 33.98 -19.59
C TYR A 685 -3.73 33.53 -18.92
N PHE A 686 -3.74 32.33 -18.28
CA PHE A 686 -2.63 31.80 -17.52
C PHE A 686 -1.94 30.69 -18.28
N HIS A 687 -0.63 30.84 -18.48
CA HIS A 687 0.25 29.82 -19.03
C HIS A 687 0.87 29.01 -17.91
N PHE A 688 0.79 27.69 -18.01
CA PHE A 688 1.44 26.78 -17.09
C PHE A 688 2.87 26.46 -17.53
N ASP A 689 3.83 26.82 -16.70
CA ASP A 689 5.24 26.37 -16.85
C ASP A 689 5.42 25.06 -16.08
N GLU A 690 5.55 23.97 -16.82
CA GLU A 690 5.70 22.64 -16.24
C GLU A 690 7.03 22.46 -15.49
N VAL A 691 8.10 23.11 -15.93
CA VAL A 691 9.42 23.04 -15.30
C VAL A 691 9.43 23.79 -13.98
N ARG A 692 8.93 25.01 -13.96
CA ARG A 692 8.91 25.88 -12.77
C ARG A 692 7.72 25.61 -11.84
N LYS A 693 6.75 24.78 -12.29
CA LYS A 693 5.49 24.56 -11.57
C LYS A 693 4.81 25.85 -11.17
N GLU A 694 4.68 26.79 -12.15
CA GLU A 694 4.03 28.08 -11.95
C GLU A 694 2.98 28.36 -13.03
N LEU A 695 1.93 29.12 -12.67
CA LEU A 695 0.96 29.72 -13.59
C LEU A 695 1.27 31.21 -13.72
N LYS A 696 1.49 31.68 -14.95
CA LYS A 696 1.82 33.07 -15.24
C LYS A 696 0.78 33.70 -16.14
N GLY A 697 0.19 34.82 -15.71
CA GLY A 697 -0.75 35.60 -16.48
C GLY A 697 -0.06 36.30 -17.65
N GLU A 698 -0.65 36.17 -18.83
CA GLU A 698 -0.11 36.75 -20.08
C GLU A 698 -0.12 38.27 -20.07
N ARG A 699 -1.20 38.88 -19.62
CA ARG A 699 -1.42 40.32 -19.62
C ARG A 699 -0.95 40.99 -18.34
N THR A 700 -1.27 40.41 -17.18
CA THR A 700 -0.98 40.98 -15.87
C THR A 700 0.44 40.68 -15.39
N GLY A 701 1.05 39.60 -15.90
CA GLY A 701 2.32 39.11 -15.42
C GLY A 701 2.24 38.51 -14.01
N GLN A 702 1.04 38.34 -13.44
CA GLN A 702 0.85 37.73 -12.12
C GLN A 702 1.28 36.29 -12.15
N VAL A 703 2.03 35.86 -11.12
CA VAL A 703 2.59 34.53 -11.03
C VAL A 703 2.04 33.84 -9.78
N TYR A 704 1.42 32.68 -9.98
CA TYR A 704 1.06 31.74 -8.91
C TYR A 704 2.06 30.59 -8.91
N ARG A 705 2.77 30.45 -7.80
CA ARG A 705 3.78 29.38 -7.60
C ARG A 705 3.57 28.71 -6.27
N ILE A 706 4.07 27.49 -6.14
CA ILE A 706 4.05 26.76 -4.89
C ILE A 706 4.72 27.61 -3.80
N THR A 707 4.25 27.52 -2.55
CA THR A 707 4.57 28.37 -1.37
C THR A 707 4.02 29.78 -1.42
N GLY A 708 3.42 30.23 -2.54
CA GLY A 708 2.73 31.51 -2.58
C GLY A 708 1.56 31.57 -1.56
N ARG A 709 1.50 32.64 -0.80
CA ARG A 709 0.38 32.86 0.12
C ARG A 709 -0.81 33.47 -0.61
N VAL A 710 -1.99 32.95 -0.33
CA VAL A 710 -3.24 33.39 -0.92
C VAL A 710 -4.35 33.39 0.12
N LYS A 711 -5.29 34.32 -0.04
CA LYS A 711 -6.54 34.32 0.70
C LYS A 711 -7.63 33.75 -0.18
N ILE A 712 -8.34 32.75 0.34
CA ILE A 712 -9.38 32.05 -0.39
C ILE A 712 -10.72 32.10 0.36
N LYS A 713 -11.78 31.86 -0.39
CA LYS A 713 -13.12 31.61 0.12
C LYS A 713 -13.56 30.21 -0.30
N VAL A 714 -14.16 29.44 0.60
CA VAL A 714 -14.72 28.14 0.27
C VAL A 714 -15.94 28.31 -0.61
N ALA A 715 -15.83 27.90 -1.88
CA ALA A 715 -16.89 28.07 -2.88
C ALA A 715 -17.88 26.90 -2.85
N ARG A 716 -17.39 25.69 -2.86
CA ARG A 716 -18.19 24.47 -2.92
C ARG A 716 -17.45 23.30 -2.29
N VAL A 717 -18.19 22.43 -1.64
CA VAL A 717 -17.72 21.14 -1.13
C VAL A 717 -18.59 20.03 -1.66
N SER A 718 -17.98 19.02 -2.27
CA SER A 718 -18.68 17.84 -2.78
C SER A 718 -18.17 16.59 -2.07
N LEU A 719 -19.00 16.02 -1.21
CA LEU A 719 -18.68 14.74 -0.56
C LEU A 719 -18.55 13.61 -1.58
N GLU A 720 -19.43 13.59 -2.58
CA GLU A 720 -19.47 12.56 -3.62
C GLU A 720 -18.18 12.45 -4.41
N THR A 721 -17.54 13.59 -4.69
CA THR A 721 -16.29 13.62 -5.43
C THR A 721 -15.07 13.78 -4.52
N SER A 722 -15.29 13.92 -3.21
CA SER A 722 -14.26 14.27 -2.23
C SER A 722 -13.42 15.45 -2.70
N LYS A 723 -14.10 16.52 -3.21
CA LYS A 723 -13.46 17.72 -3.76
C LYS A 723 -13.96 18.97 -3.04
N ILE A 724 -13.03 19.89 -2.85
CA ILE A 724 -13.27 21.20 -2.26
C ILE A 724 -12.80 22.21 -3.27
N ASP A 725 -13.73 23.08 -3.73
CA ASP A 725 -13.45 24.14 -4.66
C ASP A 725 -13.35 25.47 -3.89
N PHE A 726 -12.29 26.22 -4.14
CA PHE A 726 -12.02 27.52 -3.57
C PHE A 726 -12.10 28.62 -4.63
N MET A 727 -12.35 29.84 -4.18
CA MET A 727 -12.23 31.06 -4.97
C MET A 727 -11.20 31.99 -4.33
N LEU A 728 -10.40 32.69 -5.12
CA LEU A 728 -9.52 33.73 -4.60
C LEU A 728 -10.32 34.91 -4.07
N VAL A 729 -9.93 35.44 -2.92
CA VAL A 729 -10.41 36.73 -2.41
C VAL A 729 -9.41 37.79 -2.86
N GLU A 730 -9.81 38.61 -3.81
CA GLU A 730 -9.03 39.78 -4.20
C GLU A 730 -9.04 40.80 -3.06
N ASP A 731 -7.90 41.16 -2.51
CA ASP A 731 -7.73 42.32 -1.69
C ASP A 731 -7.95 43.54 -2.60
N LYS A 732 -9.21 43.98 -2.67
CA LYS A 732 -9.50 45.28 -3.25
C LYS A 732 -8.89 46.31 -2.31
N PRO A 733 -7.92 47.15 -2.75
CA PRO A 733 -7.45 48.24 -1.91
C PRO A 733 -8.65 49.09 -1.52
N LYS A 734 -8.91 49.20 -0.21
CA LYS A 734 -9.95 50.11 0.32
C LYS A 734 -9.57 51.50 -0.16
N TRP A 735 -10.38 52.03 -1.05
CA TRP A 735 -10.28 53.42 -1.49
C TRP A 735 -10.58 54.30 -0.25
N GLY A 736 -9.55 54.74 0.46
CA GLY A 736 -9.68 55.55 1.65
C GLY A 736 -8.40 55.88 2.41
N ASP A 737 -7.34 55.15 2.28
CA ASP A 737 -6.10 55.41 3.02
C ASP A 737 -4.92 55.68 2.05
N GLN A 738 -4.96 56.84 1.46
CA GLN A 738 -3.72 57.49 0.99
C GLN A 738 -3.29 58.52 2.03
N PRO A 739 -2.07 58.39 2.62
CA PRO A 739 -1.48 59.49 3.38
C PRO A 739 -1.28 60.69 2.40
N ALA A 740 -1.81 61.84 2.77
CA ALA A 740 -1.60 63.07 2.08
C ALA A 740 -0.11 63.39 1.98
N GLU A 741 0.48 63.23 0.82
CA GLU A 741 1.79 63.77 0.52
C GLU A 741 1.69 65.29 0.39
N VAL A 742 2.36 66.00 1.29
CA VAL A 742 2.56 67.42 1.30
C VAL A 742 3.37 67.83 0.09
N SER A 743 2.70 68.46 -0.90
CA SER A 743 3.36 69.07 -2.06
C SER A 743 3.91 70.45 -1.67
N THR A 744 5.23 70.62 -1.67
CA THR A 744 5.89 71.89 -1.73
C THR A 744 6.16 72.26 -3.20
N GLY A 745 5.64 73.43 -3.55
CA GLY A 745 5.42 74.02 -4.86
C GLY A 745 6.61 74.35 -5.74
N ARG A 746 6.29 74.54 -7.02
CA ARG A 746 6.61 75.84 -7.77
C ARG A 746 5.98 75.87 -9.18
N ARG A 747 5.07 76.85 -9.34
CA ARG A 747 4.75 77.76 -10.43
C ARG A 747 5.37 77.40 -11.81
N ASN A 748 4.47 77.34 -12.86
CA ASN A 748 4.08 78.40 -13.75
C ASN A 748 3.15 77.87 -14.87
N ALA A 749 2.05 78.58 -15.09
CA ALA A 749 1.12 78.50 -16.20
C ALA A 749 1.52 79.52 -17.32
N PRO A 750 0.70 79.81 -18.34
CA PRO A 750 -0.43 79.23 -19.06
C PRO A 750 -0.33 79.50 -20.61
N PRO A 751 -1.35 79.62 -21.47
CA PRO A 751 -2.72 79.18 -21.60
C PRO A 751 -3.16 78.72 -23.03
N LYS A 752 -4.32 78.05 -23.11
CA LYS A 752 -5.48 78.01 -24.02
C LYS A 752 -5.39 78.57 -25.50
N PRO A 753 -6.28 78.17 -26.47
CA PRO A 753 -7.72 77.96 -26.36
C PRO A 753 -8.33 76.84 -27.33
N ALA A 754 -9.44 76.27 -27.01
CA ALA A 754 -10.84 76.34 -27.43
C ALA A 754 -11.26 76.04 -28.86
N ALA A 755 -12.24 75.30 -29.02
CA ALA A 755 -13.50 75.25 -29.74
C ALA A 755 -13.70 73.96 -30.52
N SER A 756 -14.80 73.30 -30.68
CA SER A 756 -16.20 73.45 -30.36
C SER A 756 -16.99 72.35 -31.08
N ARG A 757 -18.05 71.94 -30.44
CA ARG A 757 -19.28 71.35 -31.00
C ARG A 757 -19.35 70.06 -31.78
N GLY A 758 -20.21 69.16 -31.29
CA GLY A 758 -21.29 68.60 -32.10
C GLY A 758 -21.88 67.28 -31.63
N ARG A 759 -23.06 67.37 -31.05
CA ARG A 759 -24.11 66.40 -30.75
C ARG A 759 -24.23 65.25 -31.76
N SER A 760 -24.56 64.07 -31.32
CA SER A 760 -25.91 63.49 -31.44
C SER A 760 -25.93 61.96 -31.01
N LYS A 761 -27.08 61.64 -30.46
CA LYS A 761 -27.48 60.37 -29.85
C LYS A 761 -27.87 59.28 -30.88
N PRO A 762 -28.19 58.03 -30.35
CA PRO A 762 -28.06 56.73 -31.05
C PRO A 762 -29.31 56.29 -31.84
N PRO A 763 -29.30 55.16 -32.47
CA PRO A 763 -30.20 54.09 -31.99
C PRO A 763 -29.80 52.65 -32.30
N ARG A 764 -30.34 51.80 -31.41
CA ARG A 764 -31.02 50.47 -31.57
C ARG A 764 -30.42 49.39 -32.45
N ALA A 765 -30.38 48.20 -31.79
CA ALA A 765 -30.39 46.83 -32.37
C ALA A 765 -31.63 46.58 -33.28
N PRO A 766 -31.57 45.62 -34.19
CA PRO A 766 -32.31 44.37 -34.00
C PRO A 766 -31.54 43.10 -34.50
N GLU A 767 -31.70 42.02 -33.81
CA GLU A 767 -32.44 40.75 -34.04
C GLU A 767 -32.29 40.05 -35.39
N LEU A 768 -31.86 38.76 -35.24
CA LEU A 768 -32.24 37.53 -35.98
C LEU A 768 -32.18 37.46 -37.53
N ALA A 769 -31.40 36.53 -38.06
CA ALA A 769 -31.97 35.40 -38.83
C ALA A 769 -30.92 34.40 -39.33
N ILE A 770 -31.29 33.17 -39.14
CA ILE A 770 -30.73 31.92 -39.67
C ILE A 770 -30.77 31.89 -41.20
N LYS A 771 -29.74 31.36 -41.89
CA LYS A 771 -29.92 30.48 -43.06
C LYS A 771 -28.64 29.71 -43.41
N GLU A 772 -28.80 28.41 -43.45
CA GLU A 772 -27.96 27.43 -44.16
C GLU A 772 -27.78 27.79 -45.62
N VAL A 773 -26.69 27.37 -46.26
CA VAL A 773 -26.65 26.63 -47.54
C VAL A 773 -25.22 26.17 -47.87
N GLN A 774 -25.14 24.99 -48.36
CA GLN A 774 -24.15 24.03 -48.85
C GLN A 774 -23.11 24.50 -49.86
N ALA A 775 -21.96 23.82 -49.78
CA ALA A 775 -21.14 23.20 -50.82
C ALA A 775 -20.57 23.98 -52.00
N ALA A 776 -19.26 23.89 -52.18
CA ALA A 776 -18.56 23.33 -53.35
C ALA A 776 -17.07 23.73 -53.39
N ALA A 777 -16.21 22.77 -53.54
CA ALA A 777 -14.84 22.92 -54.09
C ALA A 777 -14.93 23.08 -55.62
N PRO A 778 -13.90 23.50 -56.43
CA PRO A 778 -12.58 22.93 -56.47
C PRO A 778 -11.41 23.79 -56.93
N THR A 779 -10.21 23.19 -56.81
CA THR A 779 -8.99 23.30 -57.69
C THR A 779 -8.41 24.68 -58.11
N THR A 780 -7.11 24.88 -57.87
CA THR A 780 -5.99 24.83 -58.81
C THR A 780 -4.73 25.44 -58.21
N LYS A 781 -3.60 24.75 -58.48
CA LYS A 781 -2.21 25.26 -58.39
C LYS A 781 -1.95 26.15 -59.64
N PRO A 782 -0.88 27.04 -59.67
CA PRO A 782 0.44 26.62 -59.92
C PRO A 782 1.62 27.44 -59.28
N LYS A 783 2.77 26.82 -59.35
CA LYS A 783 4.17 27.28 -59.24
C LYS A 783 4.58 28.39 -60.26
N PRO A 784 5.88 28.78 -60.33
CA PRO A 784 7.05 28.88 -59.44
C PRO A 784 7.88 30.19 -59.59
N THR A 785 9.00 30.36 -58.87
CA THR A 785 10.35 30.73 -59.42
C THR A 785 11.36 31.05 -58.30
N ASN A 786 12.43 30.34 -58.27
CA ASN A 786 13.87 30.68 -58.41
C ASN A 786 14.49 31.66 -57.40
N SER A 787 15.65 31.48 -56.86
CA SER A 787 16.85 30.68 -57.17
C SER A 787 17.99 30.97 -56.16
N ARG A 788 18.88 30.02 -56.07
CA ARG A 788 20.33 29.98 -55.94
C ARG A 788 20.95 29.55 -54.61
N LYS A 789 21.32 28.24 -54.59
CA LYS A 789 22.71 27.71 -54.72
C LYS A 789 23.66 28.00 -53.57
N ARG A 790 24.10 26.95 -52.85
CA ARG A 790 25.35 26.17 -53.05
C ARG A 790 25.48 25.07 -51.98
N THR A 791 25.58 23.87 -52.35
CA THR A 791 26.63 22.85 -52.62
C THR A 791 26.96 22.06 -51.35
N ALA A 792 26.51 20.94 -51.23
CA ALA A 792 26.87 19.54 -51.26
C ALA A 792 28.28 19.18 -50.77
N ILE A 793 28.30 18.16 -49.84
CA ILE A 793 29.17 16.97 -50.04
C ILE A 793 28.53 15.80 -49.34
N VAL A 794 28.25 14.75 -50.14
CA VAL A 794 27.83 13.40 -49.77
C VAL A 794 29.06 12.57 -49.50
N LYS A 795 29.06 11.70 -48.49
CA LYS A 795 29.74 10.40 -48.56
C LYS A 795 28.98 9.33 -47.80
N GLN A 796 28.45 8.42 -48.58
CA GLN A 796 28.04 7.08 -48.18
C GLN A 796 29.25 6.25 -47.75
N VAL A 797 29.10 5.38 -46.76
CA VAL A 797 29.72 4.03 -46.77
C VAL A 797 28.80 3.05 -46.04
N LYS A 798 28.71 1.91 -46.65
CA LYS A 798 27.89 0.69 -46.50
C LYS A 798 28.05 -0.05 -45.18
N SER A 799 26.99 -0.77 -44.88
CA SER A 799 26.82 -1.99 -44.08
C SER A 799 27.98 -2.99 -43.94
N ALA A 800 28.16 -3.57 -42.77
CA ALA A 800 28.45 -5.00 -42.54
C ALA A 800 28.26 -5.35 -41.05
N ALA A 801 27.49 -6.41 -40.79
CA ALA A 801 27.41 -7.19 -39.53
C ALA A 801 28.38 -8.41 -39.63
N PRO A 802 28.35 -9.37 -38.64
CA PRO A 802 28.76 -9.31 -37.24
C PRO A 802 29.88 -10.34 -36.85
N THR A 803 30.12 -10.50 -35.56
CA THR A 803 30.73 -11.60 -34.78
C THR A 803 32.22 -11.48 -34.37
N PRO A 804 32.68 -12.29 -33.38
CA PRO A 804 32.37 -12.25 -31.94
C PRO A 804 33.65 -12.24 -31.05
N VAL A 805 33.43 -12.05 -29.73
CA VAL A 805 34.19 -12.60 -28.56
C VAL A 805 35.72 -12.38 -28.47
N LEU A 806 36.14 -11.82 -27.36
CA LEU A 806 37.10 -12.39 -26.39
C LEU A 806 37.56 -11.39 -25.34
N ASP A 807 37.64 -11.92 -24.10
CA ASP A 807 38.23 -11.40 -22.89
C ASP A 807 39.42 -10.45 -22.99
N VAL A 808 39.44 -9.40 -22.19
CA VAL A 808 40.65 -8.86 -21.59
C VAL A 808 40.38 -8.34 -20.16
N VAL A 809 40.90 -9.07 -19.22
CA VAL A 809 41.22 -8.65 -17.86
C VAL A 809 42.25 -7.55 -17.87
N LYS A 810 42.01 -6.41 -17.25
CA LYS A 810 43.10 -5.47 -16.85
C LYS A 810 42.94 -4.99 -15.43
N LYS A 811 43.88 -5.49 -14.63
CA LYS A 811 44.34 -5.00 -13.32
C LYS A 811 44.54 -3.48 -13.31
N VAL A 812 44.11 -2.81 -12.26
CA VAL A 812 44.60 -1.51 -11.85
C VAL A 812 45.17 -1.62 -10.44
N ALA A 813 46.35 -1.03 -10.32
CA ALA A 813 47.32 -1.20 -9.28
C ALA A 813 47.00 -0.45 -7.97
N VAL A 814 47.29 -1.12 -6.88
CA VAL A 814 47.35 -0.58 -5.51
C VAL A 814 48.67 0.18 -5.33
N ARG A 815 48.61 1.40 -4.87
CA ARG A 815 49.74 2.20 -4.39
C ARG A 815 49.99 1.94 -2.93
N LYS A 816 51.16 1.34 -2.63
CA LYS A 816 51.74 1.15 -1.30
C LYS A 816 52.35 2.48 -0.79
N VAL A 817 52.17 2.75 0.47
CA VAL A 817 53.00 3.67 1.26
C VAL A 817 53.54 2.93 2.48
N ALA A 818 54.79 3.27 2.78
CA ALA A 818 55.90 2.61 3.43
C ALA A 818 55.78 2.22 4.90
N LYS A 819 56.58 1.20 5.21
CA LYS A 819 56.99 0.66 6.52
C LYS A 819 58.04 1.49 7.23
N ALA A 820 58.12 1.39 8.56
CA ALA A 820 59.35 1.32 9.34
C ALA A 820 59.10 0.65 10.71
N PRO A 821 60.11 0.18 11.51
CA PRO A 821 60.41 -1.25 11.63
C PRO A 821 60.35 -1.80 13.09
N LEU A 822 60.56 -3.12 13.16
CA LEU A 822 60.65 -3.95 14.36
C LEU A 822 61.91 -3.74 15.21
N PRO A 823 61.97 -4.29 16.47
CA PRO A 823 63.02 -5.25 16.69
C PRO A 823 62.57 -6.62 17.33
N ALA A 824 63.50 -7.50 17.21
CA ALA A 824 63.54 -8.92 17.27
C ALA A 824 63.59 -9.56 18.68
N GLY A 825 63.52 -10.88 18.70
CA GLY A 825 64.03 -11.77 19.77
C GLY A 825 63.23 -13.06 19.91
N THR A 826 63.73 -14.06 19.30
CA THR A 826 64.34 -15.40 19.65
C THR A 826 63.32 -16.50 19.94
N SER A 827 63.21 -17.44 19.04
CA SER A 827 63.75 -18.80 18.91
C SER A 827 63.28 -19.81 19.96
N THR A 828 62.65 -20.88 19.50
CA THR A 828 63.22 -22.23 19.33
C THR A 828 62.26 -23.20 18.62
N ALA A 829 62.85 -23.96 17.74
CA ALA A 829 62.29 -25.03 16.90
C ALA A 829 62.16 -26.37 17.64
N VAL A 830 61.33 -27.25 17.11
CA VAL A 830 61.54 -28.70 16.86
C VAL A 830 60.31 -29.19 16.11
N GLU A 831 60.38 -29.48 14.79
CA GLU A 831 60.49 -30.76 14.06
C GLU A 831 59.56 -31.87 14.62
N THR A 832 58.73 -32.49 13.87
CA THR A 832 58.87 -33.40 12.73
C THR A 832 57.50 -33.89 12.23
N ALA A 833 57.40 -34.08 10.93
CA ALA A 833 56.34 -34.79 10.20
C ALA A 833 56.75 -36.28 10.02
N PRO A 834 56.08 -37.12 9.17
CA PRO A 834 54.67 -37.51 9.00
C PRO A 834 54.51 -39.04 9.07
N LEU A 835 53.29 -39.63 8.90
CA LEU A 835 53.05 -40.89 8.16
C LEU A 835 51.58 -41.40 8.32
N ALA A 836 50.87 -41.40 7.24
CA ALA A 836 50.27 -42.48 6.44
C ALA A 836 49.20 -43.40 7.03
N ALA A 837 48.10 -43.36 6.39
CA ALA A 837 47.12 -44.38 5.91
C ALA A 837 46.92 -45.70 6.62
N ALA A 838 45.67 -46.07 6.87
CA ALA A 838 45.02 -47.35 6.50
C ALA A 838 43.51 -47.41 6.85
N LYS A 839 42.71 -47.76 5.88
CA LYS A 839 41.38 -48.39 5.96
C LYS A 839 41.56 -49.93 5.95
N PRO A 840 40.49 -50.75 5.96
CA PRO A 840 39.30 -50.90 6.79
C PRO A 840 39.21 -52.29 7.44
N VAL A 841 38.25 -52.67 8.26
CA VAL A 841 37.59 -53.98 8.28
C VAL A 841 36.27 -54.00 9.04
N ALA A 842 35.29 -54.61 8.41
CA ALA A 842 33.96 -54.98 8.90
C ALA A 842 33.92 -56.23 9.66
N THR A 843 33.02 -56.40 10.64
CA THR A 843 32.36 -57.67 10.92
C THR A 843 31.03 -57.47 11.66
N LYS A 844 29.98 -58.10 11.14
CA LYS A 844 28.75 -58.60 11.77
C LYS A 844 28.99 -60.05 12.25
N PRO A 845 27.98 -60.73 12.82
CA PRO A 845 26.90 -60.49 13.80
C PRO A 845 26.93 -61.57 14.92
N VAL A 846 26.07 -61.57 15.92
CA VAL A 846 25.44 -62.76 16.50
C VAL A 846 24.17 -62.45 17.30
N ALA A 847 23.21 -63.37 17.19
CA ALA A 847 21.79 -63.31 17.48
C ALA A 847 21.41 -64.00 18.83
N LYS A 848 20.07 -63.97 19.09
CA LYS A 848 19.23 -64.86 19.94
C LYS A 848 19.06 -64.39 21.40
N SER A 849 17.88 -64.42 22.05
CA SER A 849 16.63 -65.17 21.85
C SER A 849 15.51 -64.53 22.71
N ALA A 850 14.31 -64.43 22.25
CA ALA A 850 13.10 -65.22 22.51
C ALA A 850 12.47 -65.08 23.92
N ALA A 851 11.23 -64.61 23.97
CA ALA A 851 10.02 -65.35 24.38
C ALA A 851 8.78 -64.42 24.38
N LYS A 852 7.74 -64.90 23.66
CA LYS A 852 6.32 -64.58 23.82
C LYS A 852 5.70 -65.53 24.86
N PRO A 853 4.46 -65.29 25.40
CA PRO A 853 3.19 -65.53 24.69
C PRO A 853 2.08 -64.52 25.02
N ALA A 854 1.28 -64.13 24.12
CA ALA A 854 -0.06 -64.48 23.61
C ALA A 854 -1.20 -64.67 24.65
N THR A 855 -2.27 -63.89 24.47
CA THR A 855 -3.64 -64.37 24.31
C THR A 855 -4.57 -63.30 23.71
N LYS A 856 -5.34 -63.67 22.72
CA LYS A 856 -6.48 -63.11 22.06
C LYS A 856 -7.76 -63.65 22.68
N PRO A 857 -8.97 -63.44 22.18
CA PRO A 857 -9.86 -62.27 21.99
C PRO A 857 -11.27 -62.54 22.50
N VAL A 858 -12.18 -61.61 22.58
CA VAL A 858 -13.63 -61.89 22.59
C VAL A 858 -14.42 -60.81 21.80
N THR A 859 -14.97 -61.25 20.77
CA THR A 859 -16.09 -61.09 19.88
C THR A 859 -17.18 -60.04 20.17
N LYS A 860 -17.57 -59.43 19.03
CA LYS A 860 -18.83 -58.75 18.70
C LYS A 860 -20.04 -59.70 18.88
N PRO A 861 -21.31 -59.13 18.90
CA PRO A 861 -22.10 -59.27 17.68
C PRO A 861 -22.90 -58.04 17.20
N ALA A 862 -23.07 -58.07 15.90
CA ALA A 862 -23.97 -57.24 15.12
C ALA A 862 -25.39 -57.83 15.11
N ILE A 863 -26.43 -56.94 15.00
CA ILE A 863 -27.72 -57.36 14.43
C ILE A 863 -28.27 -56.15 13.63
N LYS A 864 -28.61 -56.40 12.38
CA LYS A 864 -29.50 -55.69 11.49
C LYS A 864 -30.79 -56.52 11.26
N PRO A 865 -31.77 -56.06 10.46
CA PRO A 865 -32.77 -55.00 10.60
C PRO A 865 -34.19 -55.62 10.58
N ASP A 866 -35.22 -54.84 10.83
CA ASP A 866 -36.50 -55.06 10.17
C ASP A 866 -37.46 -53.88 10.24
N ALA A 867 -38.44 -53.95 9.33
CA ALA A 867 -39.15 -52.93 8.65
C ALA A 867 -40.50 -52.51 9.28
N GLN A 868 -40.99 -51.36 8.79
CA GLN A 868 -42.36 -50.92 8.58
C GLN A 868 -43.34 -50.81 9.76
N ALA A 869 -43.87 -49.57 9.97
CA ALA A 869 -45.29 -49.29 9.84
C ALA A 869 -45.63 -47.81 10.01
N ALA A 870 -46.49 -47.34 9.14
CA ALA A 870 -47.01 -46.00 9.05
C ALA A 870 -48.03 -45.69 10.19
N ALA A 871 -48.02 -44.43 10.71
CA ALA A 871 -49.24 -43.81 11.23
C ALA A 871 -49.14 -42.26 11.18
N LYS A 872 -50.22 -41.65 10.75
CA LYS A 872 -50.50 -40.23 10.54
C LYS A 872 -50.96 -39.55 11.86
N PRO A 873 -51.37 -38.29 11.88
CA PRO A 873 -50.66 -37.23 12.63
C PRO A 873 -51.43 -36.73 13.86
N ALA A 874 -50.79 -36.18 14.85
CA ALA A 874 -51.41 -35.49 15.96
C ALA A 874 -50.90 -34.07 16.17
N THR A 875 -51.83 -33.16 16.04
CA THR A 875 -52.11 -31.86 16.65
C THR A 875 -50.93 -31.06 17.29
N LYS A 876 -50.81 -29.81 16.80
CA LYS A 876 -50.04 -28.69 17.36
C LYS A 876 -50.37 -28.37 18.82
N PRO A 877 -49.41 -28.06 19.68
CA PRO A 877 -49.67 -27.31 20.90
C PRO A 877 -49.57 -25.79 20.64
N ARG A 878 -50.50 -25.08 21.24
CA ARG A 878 -50.60 -23.62 21.33
C ARG A 878 -49.36 -23.00 22.00
N VAL A 879 -48.78 -22.03 21.34
CA VAL A 879 -47.74 -21.14 21.89
C VAL A 879 -48.44 -20.10 22.79
N ALA A 880 -48.10 -20.06 24.05
CA ALA A 880 -48.46 -19.01 24.99
C ALA A 880 -47.53 -17.79 24.76
N LYS A 881 -48.14 -16.60 24.61
CA LYS A 881 -47.46 -15.30 24.53
C LYS A 881 -46.76 -15.00 25.88
N PRO A 882 -45.51 -14.54 25.87
CA PRO A 882 -44.89 -14.03 27.08
C PRO A 882 -45.47 -12.66 27.47
N ARG A 883 -45.80 -12.49 28.75
CA ARG A 883 -46.16 -11.20 29.35
C ARG A 883 -44.96 -10.27 29.35
N VAL A 884 -45.14 -9.10 28.79
CA VAL A 884 -44.18 -7.98 28.86
C VAL A 884 -44.17 -7.45 30.30
N ALA A 885 -43.01 -7.55 30.94
CA ALA A 885 -42.75 -6.85 32.21
C ALA A 885 -42.41 -5.38 31.91
N LYS A 886 -42.99 -4.44 32.63
CA LYS A 886 -42.73 -3.01 32.58
C LYS A 886 -41.30 -2.74 33.05
N PRO A 887 -40.54 -1.82 32.36
CA PRO A 887 -39.24 -1.44 32.84
C PRO A 887 -39.33 -0.55 34.08
N ALA A 888 -38.48 -0.83 35.04
CA ALA A 888 -38.26 -0.02 36.22
C ALA A 888 -37.53 1.28 35.83
N ALA A 889 -37.89 2.39 36.39
CA ALA A 889 -37.28 3.70 36.18
C ALA A 889 -35.81 3.69 36.63
N ALA A 890 -34.89 4.00 35.69
CA ALA A 890 -33.49 4.23 36.00
C ALA A 890 -33.31 5.59 36.69
N VAL A 891 -32.66 5.60 37.84
CA VAL A 891 -32.23 6.79 38.58
C VAL A 891 -30.81 7.12 38.09
N VAL A 892 -30.64 8.27 37.48
CA VAL A 892 -29.29 8.79 37.10
C VAL A 892 -28.78 9.66 38.24
N LYS A 893 -27.63 9.31 38.81
CA LYS A 893 -26.90 10.13 39.79
C LYS A 893 -26.00 11.12 39.03
N VAL A 894 -26.15 12.39 39.32
CA VAL A 894 -25.23 13.45 38.85
C VAL A 894 -24.41 13.90 40.07
N LEU A 895 -23.11 13.78 39.99
CA LEU A 895 -22.17 14.27 41.01
C LEU A 895 -21.75 15.72 40.68
N THR A 896 -21.91 16.60 41.64
CA THR A 896 -21.35 17.97 41.60
C THR A 896 -20.06 18.04 42.43
N PRO A 897 -19.15 19.04 42.16
CA PRO A 897 -17.82 19.11 42.78
C PRO A 897 -17.78 19.29 44.31
N GLU A 898 -18.91 19.38 44.99
CA GLU A 898 -18.93 19.61 46.46
C GLU A 898 -19.54 18.44 47.26
N GLY A 899 -19.71 17.25 46.63
CA GLY A 899 -19.99 16.01 47.38
C GLY A 899 -21.39 15.92 48.06
N MET A 900 -22.41 16.65 47.59
CA MET A 900 -23.81 16.49 48.08
C MET A 900 -24.70 15.88 47.01
N ASP A 901 -25.38 14.78 47.38
CA ASP A 901 -26.39 14.08 46.55
C ASP A 901 -27.70 14.87 46.48
N VAL A 902 -28.06 15.42 45.32
CA VAL A 902 -29.36 16.04 45.09
C VAL A 902 -30.18 15.20 44.10
N MET A 903 -31.35 14.74 44.61
CA MET A 903 -32.32 14.01 43.75
C MET A 903 -33.25 14.99 43.01
N VAL A 904 -33.17 15.03 41.68
CA VAL A 904 -34.09 15.82 40.85
C VAL A 904 -35.11 14.93 40.19
N LYS A 905 -36.40 15.12 40.54
CA LYS A 905 -37.56 14.53 39.86
C LYS A 905 -38.02 15.43 38.72
N LYS A 906 -38.06 14.88 37.49
CA LYS A 906 -38.63 15.59 36.32
C LYS A 906 -40.15 15.67 36.41
N PRO A 907 -40.80 16.82 36.04
CA PRO A 907 -42.25 16.97 36.05
C PRO A 907 -42.93 16.29 34.85
N ARG A 908 -44.05 15.67 35.07
CA ARG A 908 -44.93 15.09 34.04
C ARG A 908 -45.70 16.23 33.35
N THR A 909 -45.52 16.39 32.05
CA THR A 909 -46.45 17.18 31.22
C THR A 909 -47.64 16.31 30.80
N ARG A 910 -48.82 16.76 31.18
CA ARG A 910 -50.13 16.27 30.68
C ARG A 910 -50.45 17.05 29.40
N THR A 911 -50.65 16.34 28.29
CA THR A 911 -51.42 16.88 27.15
C THR A 911 -52.70 16.10 27.03
N LYS A 912 -53.81 16.85 26.98
CA LYS A 912 -55.17 16.34 26.67
C LYS A 912 -55.36 16.37 25.13
N PRO A 913 -56.15 15.45 24.59
CA PRO A 913 -56.50 15.45 23.18
C PRO A 913 -57.72 16.35 22.92
N SER A 914 -57.71 16.95 21.79
CA SER A 914 -58.92 17.36 21.03
C SER A 914 -58.83 16.84 19.61
#